data_60490caee800929666f71e96dd528498
#
_entry.id   60490caee800929666f71e96dd528498
#
_cell.length_a   1.000
_cell.length_b   1.000
_cell.length_c   1.000
_cell.angle_alpha   90.00
_cell.angle_beta   90.00
_cell.angle_gamma   90.00
#
_symmetry.space_group_name_H-M   'P 1'
#
loop_
_entity.id
_entity.type
_entity.pdbx_description
1 polymer ?
#
loop_
_entity_poly.entity_id
_entity_poly.type
_entity_poly.pdbx_seq_one_letter_code
_entity_poly.pdbx_strand_id
1 'polypeptide(L)'
;RPLNRTLGISSLGGATLDNEENYLIKKLFTAMGALQIENQARIXHSATVPGLGASFGRGGATDFQQDIANADVIVIQGSNMAEAHPVGFQWVMEAKRRGAKVFHVDPRFTRTSAVADAYLPIRAGTDIALLGGVVRYILDNELDFREYVLAYTNAATIVSDEFSDTEDGDGFFSGFDPETGTYVQDSWQYEGHEDSSGSGHTAQERDSAAGLTHESHGAQVGGQTRRDETLQHPRCVYQILKRHFSRYTPEMVERVCGIPKEQFLELAQAWTRNSGRERTGMLIYSVGWTQHSVGVQYIRTGAIIQLLLGNMGRPGGGVMALRGHASIQGSTDIPTLFNLLPGYLPMPHHAEHPSFDEWVDSIRHPGQKGFWGNARSFAASLLKAYWGDAATPENDFCYGYLPRLTGDHGTYQQVLNMIDGKIKGYFLLGQNPAVGSAHGRAQRLGMANLDWLVVRDLFMIESATFWQNGPEVATGELVPEECRTEVFFLPAASHVEKEGTFTQTQRLLQWREKAVEPPGDARSELWFFYHLGRKLREKLAGSPLPRDRALLDLTWDYPTHGPHAEPSAEAVLREINGYDVATGAPLSSFAQARADGSTAVGCWIYTGVYADGVNQAARRKSRHEQDWVASEWGWAWPANRRILYNRASADPDGNPWSERKRYVWWDADKGEWTGYDVPDFEKTKPPSYRPPAGASGPEGIAGDDPFVMQGDGKGWLYAPSGVLDGPMPTHYEPVESPVRNPLYGQQANPTRKMYAHPVNSVNPSPPQEHSQVFPYVFTVSRLTEHHTAGAMSRTVSPLAELQPEMFVEVSPELAGEVGLAHLGWAHLVSGRAVIEAKVLVTDRLTPLRVDGRVIHQVWLPYHFGFEGLVTGDSANDLFGISLDPNVLIQESKVGTCDVRPGRRPTGPALLDLVADYQRRAGISPGQHAPAVTTDDEGKEHGAS
;
A
#
# COMPACT_ATOMS: atom_id res chain seq x y z
N ARG A 1 9.16 -33.02 3.04
CA ARG A 1 8.79 -32.51 1.74
C ARG A 1 9.66 -31.30 1.40
N PRO A 2 10.24 -31.27 0.18
CA PRO A 2 11.03 -30.10 -0.22
C PRO A 2 10.13 -28.87 -0.32
N LEU A 3 10.64 -27.74 0.12
CA LEU A 3 9.89 -26.49 0.08
C LEU A 3 10.27 -25.58 -1.09
N ASN A 4 11.29 -25.97 -1.86
CA ASN A 4 11.78 -25.22 -3.03
C ASN A 4 12.10 -23.74 -2.69
N ARG A 5 12.81 -23.54 -1.59
CA ARG A 5 13.11 -22.19 -1.12
C ARG A 5 14.59 -21.88 -1.15
N THR A 6 14.90 -20.65 -1.54
CA THR A 6 16.25 -20.07 -1.50
C THR A 6 16.18 -18.84 -0.61
N LEU A 7 16.66 -18.98 0.64
CA LEU A 7 16.52 -17.91 1.62
C LEU A 7 17.79 -17.07 1.77
N GLY A 8 18.86 -17.41 1.06
CA GLY A 8 20.10 -16.63 1.11
C GLY A 8 20.12 -15.44 0.16
N ILE A 9 19.09 -15.25 -0.66
CA ILE A 9 19.05 -14.18 -1.67
C ILE A 9 17.83 -13.31 -1.42
N SER A 10 18.01 -12.00 -1.56
CA SER A 10 16.96 -11.02 -1.37
C SER A 10 16.94 -10.06 -2.56
N SER A 11 15.81 -9.39 -2.77
CA SER A 11 15.68 -8.38 -3.82
C SER A 11 14.76 -7.26 -3.35
N LEU A 12 15.11 -6.02 -3.68
CA LEU A 12 14.27 -4.86 -3.36
C LEU A 12 14.27 -3.93 -4.56
N GLY A 13 13.08 -3.54 -4.98
CA GLY A 13 12.94 -2.57 -6.03
C GLY A 13 11.83 -2.89 -6.98
N GLY A 14 11.55 -1.97 -7.89
CA GLY A 14 10.67 -2.21 -8.98
C GLY A 14 9.46 -1.32 -9.14
N ALA A 15 9.22 -0.37 -8.24
CA ALA A 15 8.03 0.48 -8.35
C ALA A 15 8.09 1.45 -9.54
N THR A 16 9.30 1.70 -10.05
CA THR A 16 9.47 2.51 -11.26
C THR A 16 9.83 1.65 -12.47
N LEU A 17 9.92 0.33 -12.29
CA LEU A 17 10.20 -0.58 -13.41
C LEU A 17 8.92 -0.85 -14.19
N ASP A 18 9.10 -1.23 -15.44
CA ASP A 18 7.98 -1.59 -16.31
C ASP A 18 7.28 -2.85 -15.80
N ASN A 19 6.01 -3.01 -16.18
CA ASN A 19 5.27 -4.22 -15.83
C ASN A 19 5.98 -5.46 -16.36
N GLU A 20 6.51 -5.38 -17.58
CA GLU A 20 7.21 -6.49 -18.20
C GLU A 20 8.46 -6.87 -17.41
N GLU A 21 9.20 -5.87 -16.93
CA GLU A 21 10.37 -6.10 -16.10
C GLU A 21 9.99 -6.77 -14.78
N ASN A 22 8.98 -6.21 -14.10
CA ASN A 22 8.50 -6.81 -12.85
C ASN A 22 8.02 -8.24 -13.05
N TYR A 23 7.38 -8.52 -14.19
CA TYR A 23 6.88 -9.86 -14.47
C TYR A 23 8.03 -10.85 -14.61
N LEU A 24 9.06 -10.51 -15.39
CA LEU A 24 10.21 -11.41 -15.56
C LEU A 24 10.94 -11.62 -14.23
N ILE A 25 11.08 -10.56 -13.44
CA ILE A 25 11.74 -10.67 -12.12
C ILE A 25 10.95 -11.66 -11.24
N LYS A 26 9.63 -11.46 -11.13
CA LYS A 26 8.81 -12.32 -10.28
C LYS A 26 8.83 -13.76 -10.78
N LYS A 27 8.72 -13.95 -12.09
CA LYS A 27 8.72 -15.28 -12.69
C LYS A 27 10.02 -16.03 -12.42
N LEU A 28 11.17 -15.36 -12.66
CA LEU A 28 12.46 -15.96 -12.44
C LEU A 28 12.70 -16.28 -10.96
N PHE A 29 12.42 -15.33 -10.08
CA PHE A 29 12.67 -15.52 -8.65
C PHE A 29 11.75 -16.61 -8.07
N THR A 30 10.51 -16.68 -8.55
CA THR A 30 9.60 -17.76 -8.13
C THR A 30 10.18 -19.12 -8.53
N ALA A 31 10.67 -19.24 -9.77
CA ALA A 31 11.27 -20.51 -10.23
C ALA A 31 12.55 -20.84 -9.46
N MET A 32 13.30 -19.85 -9.01
CA MET A 32 14.50 -20.04 -8.20
C MET A 32 14.16 -20.36 -6.73
N GLY A 33 12.91 -20.21 -6.33
CA GLY A 33 12.53 -20.35 -4.94
C GLY A 33 12.95 -19.16 -4.07
N ALA A 34 13.36 -18.05 -4.68
CA ALA A 34 13.84 -16.88 -3.95
C ALA A 34 12.64 -16.06 -3.48
N LEU A 35 12.15 -16.40 -2.30
CA LEU A 35 10.94 -15.79 -1.73
C LEU A 35 11.11 -14.34 -1.31
N GLN A 36 12.32 -13.94 -0.98
CA GLN A 36 12.55 -12.64 -0.32
C GLN A 36 12.66 -11.53 -1.35
N ILE A 37 11.56 -11.27 -2.03
CA ILE A 37 11.46 -10.28 -3.09
C ILE A 37 10.47 -9.21 -2.63
N GLU A 38 10.89 -7.93 -2.63
CA GLU A 38 10.08 -6.82 -2.17
C GLU A 38 10.32 -5.59 -3.05
N ASN A 39 9.44 -4.60 -2.94
CA ASN A 39 9.62 -3.35 -3.65
C ASN A 39 9.01 -2.16 -2.88
N GLN A 40 9.11 -0.96 -3.47
CA GLN A 40 8.62 0.24 -2.82
C GLN A 40 7.12 0.20 -2.51
N ALA A 41 6.35 -0.63 -3.20
CA ALA A 41 4.93 -0.75 -2.89
C ALA A 41 4.73 -1.16 -1.43
N ARG A 42 5.60 -2.04 -0.91
CA ARG A 42 5.52 -2.42 0.50
C ARG A 42 5.68 -1.24 1.43
N ILE A 43 6.64 -0.38 1.13
CA ILE A 43 6.96 0.75 2.00
C ILE A 43 6.38 2.09 1.57
N UNK A 44 5.59 1.94 0.54
CA UNK A 44 5.05 3.11 0.13
C UNK A 44 3.69 3.12 0.40
N HIS A 45 2.96 2.25 -0.22
CA HIS A 45 1.50 2.33 -0.18
C HIS A 45 0.81 0.99 0.04
N SER A 46 1.49 0.01 0.60
CA SER A 46 0.88 -1.31 0.78
C SER A 46 -0.39 -1.25 1.64
N ALA A 47 -0.50 -0.27 2.53
CA ALA A 47 -1.70 -0.13 3.36
C ALA A 47 -2.97 0.08 2.52
N THR A 48 -2.84 0.61 1.30
CA THR A 48 -3.99 0.81 0.42
C THR A 48 -4.65 -0.52 0.03
N VAL A 49 -3.84 -1.59 -0.11
CA VAL A 49 -4.36 -2.84 -0.61
C VAL A 49 -5.41 -3.44 0.33
N PRO A 50 -5.12 -3.71 1.63
CA PRO A 50 -6.19 -4.18 2.49
C PRO A 50 -7.16 -3.08 2.93
N GLY A 51 -6.72 -1.82 3.00
CA GLY A 51 -7.62 -0.74 3.40
C GLY A 51 -8.80 -0.59 2.46
N LEU A 52 -8.53 -0.53 1.17
CA LEU A 52 -9.60 -0.48 0.17
C LEU A 52 -10.10 -1.88 -0.19
N GLY A 53 -9.25 -2.90 -0.08
CA GLY A 53 -9.66 -4.28 -0.32
C GLY A 53 -10.74 -4.73 0.65
N ALA A 54 -10.55 -4.52 1.94
CA ALA A 54 -11.56 -4.90 2.93
C ALA A 54 -12.80 -4.02 2.84
N SER A 55 -12.67 -2.81 2.30
CA SER A 55 -13.82 -1.92 2.20
C SER A 55 -14.64 -2.16 0.92
N PHE A 56 -13.95 -2.43 -0.20
CA PHE A 56 -14.59 -2.47 -1.52
C PHE A 56 -14.23 -3.70 -2.34
N GLY A 57 -13.24 -4.48 -1.94
CA GLY A 57 -12.81 -5.67 -2.64
C GLY A 57 -11.53 -5.55 -3.44
N ARG A 58 -10.99 -4.33 -3.64
CA ARG A 58 -9.74 -4.15 -4.40
C ARG A 58 -8.97 -2.96 -3.88
N GLY A 59 -7.66 -3.12 -3.79
CA GLY A 59 -6.75 -2.09 -3.32
C GLY A 59 -6.16 -1.25 -4.44
N GLY A 60 -6.82 -0.18 -4.77
CA GLY A 60 -6.33 0.77 -5.76
C GLY A 60 -7.26 1.96 -5.80
N ALA A 61 -6.80 3.07 -6.38
CA ALA A 61 -7.66 4.22 -6.54
C ALA A 61 -8.94 3.78 -7.24
N THR A 62 -10.07 4.21 -6.70
CA THR A 62 -11.36 3.77 -7.24
C THR A 62 -11.80 4.61 -8.43
N ASP A 63 -11.07 5.68 -8.70
CA ASP A 63 -11.50 6.68 -9.66
C ASP A 63 -10.32 7.04 -10.58
N PHE A 64 -10.63 7.84 -11.60
CA PHE A 64 -9.68 8.37 -12.57
C PHE A 64 -9.39 9.82 -12.20
N GLN A 65 -8.15 10.25 -12.33
CA GLN A 65 -7.79 11.59 -11.84
C GLN A 65 -8.58 12.69 -12.53
N GLN A 66 -8.88 12.53 -13.80
CA GLN A 66 -9.68 13.52 -14.53
C GLN A 66 -11.05 13.72 -13.88
N ASP A 67 -11.59 12.69 -13.27
CA ASP A 67 -12.92 12.77 -12.65
C ASP A 67 -12.93 13.64 -11.39
N ILE A 68 -11.77 13.95 -10.81
CA ILE A 68 -11.69 14.89 -9.69
C ILE A 68 -12.41 16.20 -10.06
N ALA A 69 -12.33 16.60 -11.32
CA ALA A 69 -12.95 17.84 -11.78
C ALA A 69 -14.47 17.87 -11.58
N ASN A 70 -15.09 16.72 -11.38
CA ASN A 70 -16.54 16.62 -11.17
C ASN A 70 -16.95 16.66 -9.71
N ALA A 71 -16.00 16.75 -8.79
CA ALA A 71 -16.32 16.76 -7.36
C ALA A 71 -16.97 18.08 -6.94
N ASP A 72 -17.85 18.02 -5.95
CA ASP A 72 -18.42 19.21 -5.33
C ASP A 72 -17.67 19.60 -4.06
N VAL A 73 -16.96 18.66 -3.45
CA VAL A 73 -16.03 18.93 -2.35
C VAL A 73 -14.85 17.96 -2.50
N ILE A 74 -13.68 18.44 -2.17
CA ILE A 74 -12.46 17.63 -2.21
C ILE A 74 -11.79 17.74 -0.86
N VAL A 75 -11.51 16.59 -0.25
CA VAL A 75 -10.74 16.54 0.98
C VAL A 75 -9.40 15.89 0.66
N ILE A 76 -8.32 16.64 0.82
CA ILE A 76 -6.96 16.14 0.62
C ILE A 76 -6.34 16.01 2.00
N GLN A 77 -6.00 14.78 2.38
CA GLN A 77 -5.45 14.52 3.71
C GLN A 77 -4.28 13.57 3.61
N GLY A 78 -3.17 13.90 4.25
CA GLY A 78 -1.99 13.07 4.19
C GLY A 78 -1.31 13.09 2.83
N SER A 79 -1.48 14.19 2.09
CA SER A 79 -0.91 14.34 0.75
C SER A 79 -0.59 15.81 0.48
N ASN A 80 0.64 16.07 0.05
CA ASN A 80 1.00 17.38 -0.46
C ASN A 80 0.88 17.32 -1.99
N MET A 81 -0.36 17.20 -2.47
CA MET A 81 -0.63 16.86 -3.87
C MET A 81 -0.11 17.88 -4.86
N ALA A 82 -0.21 19.17 -4.52
CA ALA A 82 0.23 20.22 -5.44
C ALA A 82 1.71 20.11 -5.77
N GLU A 83 2.52 19.64 -4.81
CA GLU A 83 3.97 19.50 -5.02
C GLU A 83 4.36 18.12 -5.51
N ALA A 84 3.75 17.07 -4.97
CA ALA A 84 4.16 15.70 -5.26
C ALA A 84 3.44 15.10 -6.47
N HIS A 85 2.27 15.63 -6.83
CA HIS A 85 1.46 15.13 -7.96
C HIS A 85 0.91 16.30 -8.78
N PRO A 86 1.79 17.18 -9.29
CA PRO A 86 1.30 18.43 -9.89
C PRO A 86 0.44 18.23 -11.14
N VAL A 87 0.73 17.18 -11.94
CA VAL A 87 -0.07 16.92 -13.13
C VAL A 87 -1.50 16.52 -12.76
N GLY A 88 -1.66 15.72 -11.70
CA GLY A 88 -3.00 15.39 -11.21
C GLY A 88 -3.69 16.57 -10.55
N PHE A 89 -2.92 17.48 -9.97
CA PHE A 89 -3.49 18.60 -9.24
C PHE A 89 -4.24 19.57 -10.15
N GLN A 90 -3.96 19.57 -11.46
CA GLN A 90 -4.73 20.39 -12.40
C GLN A 90 -6.23 20.10 -12.28
N TRP A 91 -6.60 18.85 -11.99
CA TRP A 91 -8.01 18.49 -11.90
C TRP A 91 -8.66 19.00 -10.60
N VAL A 92 -7.87 19.12 -9.54
CA VAL A 92 -8.35 19.79 -8.32
C VAL A 92 -8.63 21.27 -8.61
N MET A 93 -7.73 21.93 -9.32
CA MET A 93 -7.94 23.33 -9.66
C MET A 93 -9.12 23.51 -10.62
N GLU A 94 -9.33 22.54 -11.52
CA GLU A 94 -10.50 22.57 -12.39
C GLU A 94 -11.80 22.43 -11.57
N ALA A 95 -11.83 21.52 -10.61
CA ALA A 95 -13.00 21.37 -9.73
C ALA A 95 -13.26 22.66 -8.95
N LYS A 96 -12.19 23.25 -8.42
CA LYS A 96 -12.31 24.50 -7.67
C LYS A 96 -12.88 25.62 -8.55
N ARG A 97 -12.40 25.70 -9.80
CA ARG A 97 -12.90 26.68 -10.75
C ARG A 97 -14.39 26.50 -11.05
N ARG A 98 -14.88 25.26 -10.94
CA ARG A 98 -16.29 24.92 -11.11
C ARG A 98 -17.12 25.10 -9.84
N GLY A 99 -16.49 25.55 -8.74
CA GLY A 99 -17.20 25.82 -7.51
C GLY A 99 -16.98 24.82 -6.38
N ALA A 100 -16.18 23.80 -6.59
CA ALA A 100 -15.91 22.83 -5.54
C ALA A 100 -15.14 23.47 -4.39
N LYS A 101 -15.41 23.01 -3.17
CA LYS A 101 -14.64 23.40 -1.99
C LYS A 101 -13.50 22.42 -1.76
N VAL A 102 -12.31 22.95 -1.45
CA VAL A 102 -11.11 22.13 -1.26
C VAL A 102 -10.62 22.31 0.18
N PHE A 103 -10.52 21.20 0.90
CA PHE A 103 -10.00 21.16 2.26
C PHE A 103 -8.67 20.41 2.25
N HIS A 104 -7.67 20.98 2.93
CA HIS A 104 -6.37 20.31 3.08
C HIS A 104 -6.10 20.08 4.56
N VAL A 105 -5.85 18.81 4.93
CA VAL A 105 -5.53 18.41 6.31
C VAL A 105 -4.10 17.87 6.31
N ASP A 106 -3.22 18.53 7.05
CA ASP A 106 -1.80 18.19 7.02
C ASP A 106 -1.13 18.78 8.26
N PRO A 107 -0.10 18.15 8.80
CA PRO A 107 0.65 18.79 9.90
C PRO A 107 1.35 20.08 9.52
N ARG A 108 1.66 20.27 8.22
CA ARG A 108 2.43 21.40 7.74
C ARG A 108 1.65 22.15 6.66
N PHE A 109 1.66 23.48 6.72
CA PHE A 109 1.11 24.29 5.63
C PHE A 109 1.99 24.15 4.41
N THR A 110 1.41 23.77 3.27
CA THR A 110 2.16 23.46 2.05
C THR A 110 1.59 24.26 0.86
N ARG A 111 2.17 24.04 -0.31
CA ARG A 111 1.61 24.65 -1.52
C ARG A 111 0.20 24.13 -1.82
N THR A 112 -0.12 22.91 -1.39
CA THR A 112 -1.51 22.44 -1.47
C THR A 112 -2.42 23.27 -0.56
N SER A 113 -1.95 23.54 0.67
CA SER A 113 -2.71 24.37 1.62
C SER A 113 -2.95 25.78 1.08
N ALA A 114 -1.96 26.32 0.36
CA ALA A 114 -2.02 27.71 -0.11
C ALA A 114 -3.16 27.93 -1.10
N VAL A 115 -3.61 26.91 -1.82
CA VAL A 115 -4.70 27.05 -2.79
C VAL A 115 -6.00 26.39 -2.32
N ALA A 116 -5.99 25.76 -1.14
CA ALA A 116 -7.21 25.20 -0.56
C ALA A 116 -8.10 26.29 0.00
N ASP A 117 -9.38 25.99 0.12
CA ASP A 117 -10.33 26.92 0.77
C ASP A 117 -10.17 26.91 2.29
N ALA A 118 -9.71 25.79 2.85
CA ALA A 118 -9.42 25.69 4.27
C ALA A 118 -8.25 24.74 4.51
N TYR A 119 -7.42 25.08 5.48
CA TYR A 119 -6.31 24.28 5.93
C TYR A 119 -6.52 23.94 7.39
N LEU A 120 -6.47 22.65 7.73
CA LEU A 120 -6.61 22.15 9.10
C LEU A 120 -5.27 21.55 9.54
N PRO A 121 -4.55 22.19 10.48
CA PRO A 121 -3.33 21.61 11.00
C PRO A 121 -3.65 20.43 11.92
N ILE A 122 -3.08 19.28 11.66
CA ILE A 122 -3.39 18.08 12.44
C ILE A 122 -2.11 17.59 13.13
N ARG A 123 -2.28 17.07 14.35
CA ARG A 123 -1.17 16.38 14.99
C ARG A 123 -0.92 15.07 14.24
N ALA A 124 0.32 14.85 13.80
CA ALA A 124 0.66 13.65 13.06
C ALA A 124 0.31 12.40 13.87
N GLY A 125 -0.35 11.46 13.21
CA GLY A 125 -0.75 10.20 13.83
C GLY A 125 -2.17 10.17 14.38
N THR A 126 -2.98 11.22 14.15
CA THR A 126 -4.31 11.28 14.77
C THR A 126 -5.45 11.32 13.76
N ASP A 127 -5.21 10.86 12.56
CA ASP A 127 -6.17 10.97 11.45
C ASP A 127 -7.46 10.21 11.73
N ILE A 128 -7.39 9.04 12.39
CA ILE A 128 -8.62 8.30 12.70
C ILE A 128 -9.51 9.10 13.66
N ALA A 129 -8.93 9.85 14.59
CA ALA A 129 -9.75 10.67 15.50
C ALA A 129 -10.51 11.73 14.72
N LEU A 130 -9.85 12.39 13.75
CA LEU A 130 -10.53 13.40 12.93
C LEU A 130 -11.62 12.76 12.07
N LEU A 131 -11.27 11.69 11.35
CA LEU A 131 -12.21 11.04 10.45
C LEU A 131 -13.34 10.35 11.22
N GLY A 132 -13.02 9.75 12.37
CA GLY A 132 -14.03 9.18 13.25
C GLY A 132 -15.02 10.23 13.74
N GLY A 133 -14.53 11.46 13.95
CA GLY A 133 -15.42 12.58 14.26
C GLY A 133 -16.38 12.87 13.11
N VAL A 134 -15.91 12.76 11.87
CA VAL A 134 -16.80 12.95 10.71
C VAL A 134 -17.82 11.81 10.64
N VAL A 135 -17.39 10.55 10.88
CA VAL A 135 -18.34 9.43 10.93
C VAL A 135 -19.43 9.68 11.98
N ARG A 136 -19.01 10.08 13.19
CA ARG A 136 -19.98 10.38 14.25
C ARG A 136 -20.95 11.48 13.82
N TYR A 137 -20.41 12.55 13.23
CA TYR A 137 -21.23 13.69 12.78
C TYR A 137 -22.29 13.20 11.78
N ILE A 138 -21.90 12.34 10.82
CA ILE A 138 -22.85 11.80 9.84
C ILE A 138 -23.95 10.99 10.54
N LEU A 139 -23.56 10.07 11.41
CA LEU A 139 -24.50 9.11 12.01
C LEU A 139 -25.41 9.78 13.03
N ASP A 140 -24.88 10.66 13.87
CA ASP A 140 -25.70 11.33 14.89
C ASP A 140 -26.71 12.30 14.29
N ASN A 141 -26.40 12.87 13.13
CA ASN A 141 -27.29 13.83 12.47
C ASN A 141 -28.06 13.21 11.31
N GLU A 142 -27.94 11.88 11.13
CA GLU A 142 -28.63 11.13 10.08
C GLU A 142 -28.42 11.75 8.69
N LEU A 143 -27.14 12.04 8.38
CA LEU A 143 -26.76 12.69 7.13
C LEU A 143 -26.28 11.69 6.09
N ASP A 144 -26.40 10.40 6.38
CA ASP A 144 -26.03 9.36 5.40
C ASP A 144 -27.01 9.35 4.23
N PHE A 145 -26.52 8.92 3.06
CA PHE A 145 -27.37 8.72 1.89
C PHE A 145 -28.09 7.38 2.08
N ARG A 146 -29.21 7.43 2.78
CA ARG A 146 -29.87 6.25 3.33
C ARG A 146 -30.17 5.17 2.31
N GLU A 147 -30.73 5.56 1.14
CA GLU A 147 -31.09 4.57 0.12
C GLU A 147 -29.85 3.84 -0.42
N TYR A 148 -28.76 4.58 -0.64
CA TYR A 148 -27.49 4.00 -1.08
C TYR A 148 -26.91 3.08 0.00
N VAL A 149 -26.93 3.52 1.24
CA VAL A 149 -26.36 2.75 2.36
C VAL A 149 -27.11 1.41 2.51
N LEU A 150 -28.44 1.45 2.47
CA LEU A 150 -29.23 0.23 2.59
C LEU A 150 -29.01 -0.73 1.41
N ALA A 151 -28.94 -0.17 0.20
CA ALA A 151 -28.84 -0.99 -0.99
C ALA A 151 -27.46 -1.63 -1.17
N TYR A 152 -26.39 -0.89 -0.83
CA TYR A 152 -25.05 -1.22 -1.32
C TYR A 152 -24.04 -1.49 -0.24
N THR A 153 -24.39 -1.41 1.06
CA THR A 153 -23.43 -1.67 2.13
C THR A 153 -23.94 -2.75 3.08
N ASN A 154 -23.08 -3.15 4.01
CA ASN A 154 -23.47 -4.11 5.05
C ASN A 154 -24.09 -3.45 6.29
N ALA A 155 -24.60 -2.22 6.15
CA ALA A 155 -25.14 -1.47 7.30
C ALA A 155 -26.25 -2.21 8.05
N ALA A 156 -27.12 -2.93 7.32
CA ALA A 156 -28.26 -3.61 7.92
C ALA A 156 -27.92 -4.98 8.49
N THR A 157 -26.73 -5.51 8.22
CA THR A 157 -26.36 -6.87 8.62
C THR A 157 -26.15 -6.95 10.13
N ILE A 158 -26.63 -8.01 10.75
CA ILE A 158 -26.54 -8.18 12.21
C ILE A 158 -25.29 -8.97 12.55
N VAL A 159 -24.48 -8.44 13.46
CA VAL A 159 -23.22 -9.01 13.90
C VAL A 159 -23.47 -9.97 15.08
N SER A 160 -22.65 -11.00 15.18
CA SER A 160 -22.72 -11.99 16.26
C SER A 160 -22.76 -11.33 17.63
N ASP A 161 -23.53 -11.90 18.54
CA ASP A 161 -23.60 -11.39 19.90
C ASP A 161 -22.34 -11.68 20.71
N GLU A 162 -21.41 -12.46 20.17
CA GLU A 162 -20.10 -12.68 20.79
C GLU A 162 -19.13 -11.51 20.57
N PHE A 163 -19.43 -10.62 19.61
CA PHE A 163 -18.57 -9.48 19.33
C PHE A 163 -18.65 -8.45 20.45
N SER A 164 -17.50 -7.98 20.92
CA SER A 164 -17.44 -6.81 21.78
C SER A 164 -16.46 -5.78 21.22
N ASP A 165 -16.78 -4.54 21.44
CA ASP A 165 -16.16 -3.36 20.83
C ASP A 165 -15.01 -2.84 21.71
N THR A 166 -14.21 -1.94 21.16
CA THR A 166 -13.20 -1.21 21.93
C THR A 166 -13.82 -0.37 23.03
N GLU A 167 -15.09 0.03 22.89
CA GLU A 167 -15.82 0.72 23.95
C GLU A 167 -16.05 -0.19 25.15
N ASP A 168 -16.11 -1.49 24.96
CA ASP A 168 -16.24 -2.45 26.04
C ASP A 168 -14.90 -2.88 26.59
N GLY A 169 -13.87 -2.93 25.74
CA GLY A 169 -12.55 -3.43 26.07
C GLY A 169 -11.48 -2.39 26.31
N ASP A 170 -11.87 -1.12 26.45
CA ASP A 170 -10.95 0.00 26.68
C ASP A 170 -9.79 0.00 25.67
N GLY A 171 -10.14 -0.18 24.39
CA GLY A 171 -9.20 -0.14 23.30
C GLY A 171 -8.91 -1.50 22.65
N PHE A 172 -9.54 -2.57 23.15
CA PHE A 172 -9.42 -3.90 22.57
C PHE A 172 -10.78 -4.38 22.07
N PHE A 173 -10.77 -5.00 20.90
CA PHE A 173 -11.92 -5.78 20.43
C PHE A 173 -11.89 -7.16 21.06
N SER A 174 -13.01 -7.87 20.99
CA SER A 174 -13.06 -9.28 21.42
C SER A 174 -12.08 -10.11 20.58
N GLY A 175 -11.51 -11.12 21.23
CA GLY A 175 -10.61 -12.06 20.55
C GLY A 175 -9.13 -11.73 20.67
N PHE A 176 -8.76 -10.69 21.42
CA PHE A 176 -7.34 -10.33 21.55
C PHE A 176 -6.59 -11.37 22.38
N ASP A 177 -5.46 -11.81 21.85
CA ASP A 177 -4.57 -12.73 22.55
C ASP A 177 -3.29 -11.97 22.93
N PRO A 178 -3.10 -11.65 24.20
CA PRO A 178 -1.93 -10.88 24.62
C PRO A 178 -0.60 -11.64 24.49
N GLU A 179 -0.64 -12.97 24.41
CA GLU A 179 0.59 -13.73 24.25
C GLU A 179 1.16 -13.61 22.85
N THR A 180 0.30 -13.55 21.85
CA THR A 180 0.74 -13.44 20.45
C THR A 180 0.63 -12.02 19.90
N GLY A 181 -0.14 -11.14 20.56
CA GLY A 181 -0.40 -9.80 20.05
C GLY A 181 -1.27 -9.80 18.81
N THR A 182 -2.16 -10.77 18.70
CA THR A 182 -3.05 -10.91 17.55
C THR A 182 -4.49 -11.10 17.99
N TYR A 183 -5.41 -11.00 17.03
CA TYR A 183 -6.84 -11.24 17.27
C TYR A 183 -7.27 -12.56 16.68
N VAL A 184 -8.08 -13.32 17.42
CA VAL A 184 -8.90 -14.40 16.88
C VAL A 184 -10.23 -13.76 16.45
N GLN A 185 -10.59 -13.92 15.19
CA GLN A 185 -11.68 -13.15 14.58
C GLN A 185 -13.04 -13.86 14.60
N ASP A 186 -13.14 -14.98 15.32
CA ASP A 186 -14.38 -15.76 15.34
C ASP A 186 -15.56 -14.92 15.78
N SER A 187 -15.38 -14.07 16.79
CA SER A 187 -16.47 -13.26 17.33
C SER A 187 -16.86 -12.07 16.43
N TRP A 188 -16.08 -11.80 15.38
CA TRP A 188 -16.39 -10.68 14.48
C TRP A 188 -17.37 -11.03 13.39
N GLN A 189 -17.81 -12.28 13.31
CA GLN A 189 -18.65 -12.75 12.22
C GLN A 189 -20.10 -12.27 12.35
N TYR A 190 -20.85 -12.39 11.27
CA TYR A 190 -22.28 -12.04 11.27
C TYR A 190 -23.07 -13.09 12.04
N GLU A 191 -24.22 -12.67 12.59
CA GLU A 191 -25.11 -13.60 13.29
C GLU A 191 -25.63 -14.66 12.30
N GLY A 192 -25.73 -15.89 12.78
CA GLY A 192 -26.19 -17.00 11.95
C GLY A 192 -25.14 -17.56 11.02
N HIS A 193 -23.96 -17.03 11.06
CA HIS A 193 -22.82 -17.54 10.29
C HIS A 193 -22.19 -18.64 11.10
N GLU A 194 -22.53 -19.88 10.82
CA GLU A 194 -21.82 -20.97 11.47
C GLU A 194 -20.39 -20.98 10.97
N ASP A 195 -19.50 -21.08 11.89
CA ASP A 195 -18.09 -21.08 11.55
C ASP A 195 -17.71 -22.36 10.85
N SER A 196 -17.89 -22.38 9.57
CA SER A 196 -17.62 -23.58 8.78
C SER A 196 -16.18 -23.64 8.27
N SER A 197 -15.39 -22.61 8.52
CA SER A 197 -14.11 -22.51 7.85
C SER A 197 -12.97 -22.07 8.77
N GLY A 198 -13.22 -22.08 10.06
CA GLY A 198 -12.21 -21.56 10.97
C GLY A 198 -11.98 -20.10 10.69
N SER A 199 -12.88 -19.28 11.17
CA SER A 199 -12.79 -17.84 10.99
C SER A 199 -11.55 -17.23 11.63
N GLY A 200 -10.82 -18.00 12.41
CA GLY A 200 -9.55 -17.57 12.93
C GLY A 200 -8.56 -17.35 11.79
N HIS A 201 -7.50 -16.65 12.08
CA HIS A 201 -6.45 -16.46 11.10
C HIS A 201 -5.86 -17.79 10.66
N THR A 202 -5.61 -17.91 9.36
CA THR A 202 -4.84 -19.03 8.85
C THR A 202 -3.42 -18.95 9.40
N ALA A 203 -2.68 -20.05 9.28
CA ALA A 203 -1.28 -20.03 9.66
C ALA A 203 -0.51 -18.99 8.84
N GLN A 204 -0.86 -18.83 7.56
CA GLN A 204 -0.20 -17.84 6.71
C GLN A 204 -0.44 -16.43 7.22
N GLU A 205 -1.68 -16.13 7.65
CA GLU A 205 -1.98 -14.81 8.21
C GLU A 205 -1.19 -14.55 9.49
N ARG A 206 -1.12 -15.52 10.35
CA ARG A 206 -0.37 -15.38 11.61
C ARG A 206 1.13 -15.25 11.36
N ASP A 207 1.66 -16.04 10.44
CA ASP A 207 3.10 -16.10 10.20
C ASP A 207 3.60 -14.91 9.39
N SER A 208 2.81 -14.45 8.43
CA SER A 208 3.27 -13.41 7.52
C SER A 208 2.26 -12.28 7.43
N ALA A 209 1.97 -11.64 8.47
CA ALA A 209 0.98 -10.57 8.60
C ALA A 209 0.46 -9.97 7.28
N ALA A 210 1.30 -9.89 6.27
CA ALA A 210 0.92 -9.33 4.97
C ALA A 210 0.22 -10.32 4.05
N GLY A 211 0.01 -11.55 4.50
CA GLY A 211 -0.38 -12.62 3.60
C GLY A 211 -1.74 -12.50 2.98
N LEU A 212 -2.70 -12.06 3.75
CA LEU A 212 -4.09 -12.26 3.33
C LEU A 212 -4.97 -11.06 3.44
N THR A 213 -4.40 -9.92 3.84
CA THR A 213 -5.21 -8.72 3.99
C THR A 213 -5.29 -7.91 2.71
N HIS A 214 -4.75 -8.43 1.64
CA HIS A 214 -4.63 -7.69 0.40
C HIS A 214 -5.96 -7.43 -0.29
N GLU A 215 -6.88 -8.38 -0.19
CA GLU A 215 -8.17 -8.26 -0.85
C GLU A 215 -9.21 -8.89 0.06
N SER A 216 -10.45 -8.53 -0.12
CA SER A 216 -11.51 -9.11 0.69
C SER A 216 -12.11 -10.36 0.05
N HIS A 217 -11.38 -11.01 -0.84
CA HIS A 217 -11.90 -12.21 -1.46
C HIS A 217 -12.17 -13.31 -0.43
N GLY A 218 -11.65 -13.16 0.77
CA GLY A 218 -11.93 -14.11 1.84
C GLY A 218 -13.18 -13.83 2.66
N ALA A 219 -14.02 -12.92 2.20
CA ALA A 219 -15.25 -12.64 2.94
C ALA A 219 -16.11 -13.89 3.08
N GLN A 220 -16.54 -14.17 4.28
CA GLN A 220 -17.42 -15.31 4.53
C GLN A 220 -18.82 -14.98 4.08
N VAL A 221 -19.31 -15.70 3.10
CA VAL A 221 -20.64 -15.43 2.53
C VAL A 221 -21.52 -16.68 2.53
N GLY A 222 -21.23 -17.62 3.39
CA GLY A 222 -22.09 -18.79 3.52
C GLY A 222 -23.24 -18.51 4.46
N GLY A 223 -24.35 -19.18 4.25
CA GLY A 223 -25.53 -19.03 5.09
C GLY A 223 -26.32 -17.78 4.75
N GLN A 224 -27.43 -17.61 5.46
CA GLN A 224 -28.29 -16.42 5.29
C GLN A 224 -27.97 -15.45 6.40
N THR A 225 -27.36 -14.32 6.05
CA THR A 225 -27.12 -13.28 7.03
C THR A 225 -28.46 -12.63 7.40
N ARG A 226 -28.66 -12.42 8.70
CA ARG A 226 -29.83 -11.72 9.16
C ARG A 226 -29.62 -10.22 9.01
N ARG A 227 -30.64 -9.52 8.54
CA ARG A 227 -30.59 -8.09 8.28
C ARG A 227 -31.76 -7.39 8.90
N ASP A 228 -31.54 -6.14 9.30
CA ASP A 228 -32.61 -5.25 9.76
C ASP A 228 -32.60 -3.99 8.89
N GLU A 229 -33.51 -3.97 7.91
CA GLU A 229 -33.58 -2.85 6.97
C GLU A 229 -34.03 -1.53 7.64
N THR A 230 -34.54 -1.60 8.87
CA THR A 230 -34.88 -0.36 9.60
C THR A 230 -33.65 0.27 10.24
N LEU A 231 -32.53 -0.44 10.32
CA LEU A 231 -31.28 0.00 10.97
C LEU A 231 -31.46 0.32 12.45
N GLN A 232 -32.43 -0.33 13.12
CA GLN A 232 -32.67 -0.07 14.54
C GLN A 232 -32.17 -1.18 15.45
N HIS A 233 -31.91 -2.36 14.93
CA HIS A 233 -31.43 -3.45 15.75
C HIS A 233 -30.08 -3.06 16.36
N PRO A 234 -29.89 -3.23 17.68
CA PRO A 234 -28.64 -2.75 18.32
C PRO A 234 -27.39 -3.48 17.85
N ARG A 235 -27.54 -4.65 17.24
CA ARG A 235 -26.42 -5.40 16.72
C ARG A 235 -26.24 -5.26 15.21
N CYS A 236 -27.05 -4.44 14.52
CA CYS A 236 -26.76 -4.24 13.10
C CYS A 236 -25.54 -3.32 12.97
N VAL A 237 -24.84 -3.46 11.86
CA VAL A 237 -23.58 -2.75 11.61
C VAL A 237 -23.76 -1.24 11.82
N TYR A 238 -24.85 -0.68 11.34
CA TYR A 238 -25.11 0.76 11.47
C TYR A 238 -25.10 1.19 12.93
N GLN A 239 -25.80 0.46 13.81
CA GLN A 239 -25.86 0.83 15.23
C GLN A 239 -24.55 0.54 15.94
N ILE A 240 -23.86 -0.55 15.59
CA ILE A 240 -22.54 -0.82 16.16
C ILE A 240 -21.56 0.30 15.80
N LEU A 241 -21.58 0.73 14.55
CA LEU A 241 -20.71 1.81 14.09
C LEU A 241 -21.04 3.12 14.85
N LYS A 242 -22.31 3.41 15.02
CA LYS A 242 -22.75 4.60 15.73
C LYS A 242 -22.27 4.61 17.18
N ARG A 243 -22.36 3.46 17.85
CA ARG A 243 -21.87 3.34 19.22
C ARG A 243 -20.34 3.46 19.26
N HIS A 244 -19.65 2.80 18.33
CA HIS A 244 -18.18 2.80 18.31
C HIS A 244 -17.61 4.20 18.22
N PHE A 245 -18.19 5.05 17.38
CA PHE A 245 -17.68 6.40 17.19
C PHE A 245 -18.35 7.44 18.07
N SER A 246 -19.17 7.03 19.07
CA SER A 246 -19.93 7.97 19.86
C SER A 246 -19.06 8.95 20.65
N ARG A 247 -17.85 8.53 21.05
CA ARG A 247 -16.95 9.41 21.82
C ARG A 247 -16.11 10.34 20.95
N TYR A 248 -16.19 10.22 19.62
CA TYR A 248 -15.41 11.05 18.72
C TYR A 248 -16.15 12.38 18.48
N THR A 249 -16.44 13.09 19.58
CA THR A 249 -17.14 14.36 19.51
C THR A 249 -16.24 15.46 18.95
N PRO A 250 -16.80 16.59 18.50
CA PRO A 250 -15.95 17.70 18.06
C PRO A 250 -14.94 18.13 19.12
N GLU A 251 -15.33 18.07 20.39
CA GLU A 251 -14.44 18.39 21.51
C GLU A 251 -13.31 17.36 21.63
N MET A 252 -13.63 16.08 21.42
CA MET A 252 -12.61 15.03 21.47
C MET A 252 -11.65 15.16 20.30
N VAL A 253 -12.16 15.48 19.11
CA VAL A 253 -11.31 15.72 17.93
C VAL A 253 -10.31 16.83 18.23
N GLU A 254 -10.79 17.95 18.79
CA GLU A 254 -9.89 19.04 19.15
C GLU A 254 -8.86 18.59 20.19
N ARG A 255 -9.29 17.84 21.19
CA ARG A 255 -8.44 17.37 22.28
C ARG A 255 -7.33 16.43 21.77
N VAL A 256 -7.65 15.56 20.81
CA VAL A 256 -6.69 14.56 20.30
C VAL A 256 -5.82 15.15 19.18
N CYS A 257 -6.45 15.84 18.22
CA CYS A 257 -5.79 16.26 16.99
C CYS A 257 -5.16 17.63 17.05
N GLY A 258 -5.61 18.45 17.99
CA GLY A 258 -5.19 19.86 18.06
C GLY A 258 -5.86 20.75 17.02
N ILE A 259 -6.86 20.23 16.30
CA ILE A 259 -7.61 21.02 15.33
C ILE A 259 -8.74 21.73 16.08
N PRO A 260 -8.87 23.06 15.96
CA PRO A 260 -9.97 23.75 16.62
C PRO A 260 -11.33 23.19 16.21
N LYS A 261 -12.22 23.09 17.19
CA LYS A 261 -13.54 22.51 17.00
C LYS A 261 -14.29 23.14 15.83
N GLU A 262 -14.19 24.46 15.68
CA GLU A 262 -14.90 25.17 14.61
C GLU A 262 -14.38 24.75 13.23
N GLN A 263 -13.09 24.52 13.09
CA GLN A 263 -12.50 24.06 11.83
C GLN A 263 -12.95 22.63 11.52
N PHE A 264 -13.00 21.76 12.52
CA PHE A 264 -13.53 20.42 12.33
C PHE A 264 -14.97 20.47 11.84
N LEU A 265 -15.79 21.29 12.48
CA LEU A 265 -17.21 21.40 12.10
C LEU A 265 -17.37 21.94 10.69
N GLU A 266 -16.51 22.88 10.28
CA GLU A 266 -16.52 23.39 8.91
C GLU A 266 -16.26 22.24 7.90
N LEU A 267 -15.28 21.40 8.18
CA LEU A 267 -14.97 20.25 7.32
C LEU A 267 -16.17 19.29 7.27
N ALA A 268 -16.69 18.90 8.43
CA ALA A 268 -17.77 17.92 8.49
C ALA A 268 -19.02 18.44 7.78
N GLN A 269 -19.35 19.71 7.97
CA GLN A 269 -20.50 20.30 7.32
C GLN A 269 -20.31 20.38 5.81
N ALA A 270 -19.14 20.80 5.35
CA ALA A 270 -18.90 20.93 3.91
C ALA A 270 -18.93 19.57 3.22
N TRP A 271 -18.32 18.55 3.84
CA TRP A 271 -18.28 17.20 3.25
C TRP A 271 -19.70 16.63 3.15
N THR A 272 -20.51 16.77 4.21
CA THR A 272 -21.86 16.21 4.19
C THR A 272 -22.82 17.00 3.29
N ARG A 273 -22.73 18.33 3.27
CA ARG A 273 -23.59 19.15 2.41
C ARG A 273 -23.31 18.93 0.94
N ASN A 274 -22.09 18.55 0.61
CA ASN A 274 -21.67 18.35 -0.78
C ASN A 274 -21.59 16.88 -1.15
N SER A 275 -22.40 16.07 -0.50
CA SER A 275 -22.55 14.64 -0.79
C SER A 275 -24.03 14.29 -0.78
N GLY A 276 -24.35 13.08 -1.17
CA GLY A 276 -25.73 12.62 -1.23
C GLY A 276 -26.24 12.50 -2.66
N ARG A 277 -27.54 12.58 -2.83
CA ARG A 277 -28.15 12.26 -4.13
C ARG A 277 -27.63 13.14 -5.26
N GLU A 278 -27.54 14.44 -5.05
CA GLU A 278 -27.21 15.38 -6.14
C GLU A 278 -25.75 15.84 -6.15
N ARG A 279 -24.96 15.49 -5.14
CA ARG A 279 -23.60 15.98 -5.01
C ARG A 279 -22.69 14.85 -4.59
N THR A 280 -21.39 14.99 -4.89
CA THR A 280 -20.39 13.99 -4.54
C THR A 280 -19.12 14.65 -4.04
N GLY A 281 -18.43 13.95 -3.14
CA GLY A 281 -17.16 14.41 -2.61
C GLY A 281 -16.04 13.41 -2.90
N MET A 282 -14.86 13.95 -3.22
CA MET A 282 -13.67 13.15 -3.52
C MET A 282 -12.72 13.19 -2.32
N LEU A 283 -12.24 12.02 -1.92
CA LEU A 283 -11.23 11.89 -0.87
C LEU A 283 -9.90 11.54 -1.50
N ILE A 284 -8.85 12.30 -1.19
CA ILE A 284 -7.52 12.11 -1.79
C ILE A 284 -6.51 11.96 -0.66
N TYR A 285 -5.66 10.90 -0.74
CA TYR A 285 -4.62 10.69 0.26
C TYR A 285 -3.34 10.15 -0.37
N SER A 286 -2.25 10.20 0.39
CA SER A 286 -0.98 9.63 -0.05
C SER A 286 -0.25 9.01 1.14
N VAL A 287 1.10 9.06 1.18
CA VAL A 287 1.88 8.34 2.20
C VAL A 287 1.70 8.91 3.61
N GLY A 288 1.18 10.11 3.73
CA GLY A 288 0.85 10.65 5.04
C GLY A 288 -0.17 9.79 5.78
N TRP A 289 -0.95 8.99 5.05
CA TRP A 289 -1.86 8.03 5.65
C TRP A 289 -1.28 6.63 5.74
N THR A 290 -0.56 6.20 4.69
CA THR A 290 -0.20 4.79 4.61
C THR A 290 0.96 4.40 5.51
N GLN A 291 1.86 5.33 5.82
CA GLN A 291 3.09 5.00 6.54
C GLN A 291 2.94 5.20 8.05
N HIS A 292 1.98 4.49 8.63
CA HIS A 292 1.70 4.46 10.06
C HIS A 292 1.42 3.03 10.49
N SER A 293 1.58 2.76 11.77
CA SER A 293 1.25 1.44 12.32
C SER A 293 -0.25 1.15 12.33
N VAL A 294 -1.07 2.13 11.96
CA VAL A 294 -2.52 1.99 11.78
C VAL A 294 -2.96 2.52 10.42
N GLY A 295 -2.06 2.52 9.43
CA GLY A 295 -2.35 3.13 8.13
C GLY A 295 -3.51 2.49 7.38
N VAL A 296 -3.66 1.17 7.52
CA VAL A 296 -4.79 0.47 6.90
C VAL A 296 -6.11 1.03 7.43
N GLN A 297 -6.19 1.26 8.73
CA GLN A 297 -7.42 1.74 9.34
C GLN A 297 -7.69 3.23 9.05
N TYR A 298 -6.66 4.03 8.79
CA TYR A 298 -6.88 5.39 8.29
C TYR A 298 -7.70 5.32 7.00
N ILE A 299 -7.25 4.48 6.08
CA ILE A 299 -7.88 4.35 4.77
C ILE A 299 -9.30 3.81 4.92
N ARG A 300 -9.49 2.82 5.81
CA ARG A 300 -10.82 2.28 6.05
C ARG A 300 -11.77 3.33 6.62
N THR A 301 -11.27 4.22 7.48
CA THR A 301 -12.14 5.28 8.02
C THR A 301 -12.63 6.20 6.90
N GLY A 302 -11.73 6.57 5.98
CA GLY A 302 -12.12 7.37 4.83
C GLY A 302 -13.11 6.63 3.93
N ALA A 303 -12.90 5.33 3.74
CA ALA A 303 -13.81 4.51 2.93
C ALA A 303 -15.21 4.44 3.57
N ILE A 304 -15.27 4.31 4.89
CA ILE A 304 -16.55 4.32 5.62
C ILE A 304 -17.30 5.63 5.35
N ILE A 305 -16.61 6.76 5.44
CA ILE A 305 -17.24 8.05 5.17
C ILE A 305 -17.82 8.08 3.75
N GLN A 306 -17.02 7.65 2.78
CA GLN A 306 -17.46 7.71 1.39
C GLN A 306 -18.63 6.75 1.11
N LEU A 307 -18.68 5.60 1.79
CA LEU A 307 -19.84 4.72 1.68
C LEU A 307 -21.09 5.33 2.32
N LEU A 308 -20.95 5.89 3.52
CA LEU A 308 -22.11 6.47 4.21
C LEU A 308 -22.70 7.63 3.41
N LEU A 309 -21.86 8.39 2.73
CA LEU A 309 -22.31 9.56 1.97
C LEU A 309 -22.71 9.22 0.53
N GLY A 310 -22.58 7.95 0.12
CA GLY A 310 -22.98 7.52 -1.21
C GLY A 310 -22.08 8.07 -2.31
N ASN A 311 -20.79 8.23 -2.01
CA ASN A 311 -19.86 8.84 -2.95
C ASN A 311 -19.16 7.84 -3.88
N MET A 312 -19.24 6.52 -3.55
CA MET A 312 -18.49 5.53 -4.34
C MET A 312 -19.19 5.24 -5.65
N GLY A 313 -18.39 5.15 -6.73
CA GLY A 313 -18.86 4.75 -8.04
C GLY A 313 -19.57 5.85 -8.82
N ARG A 314 -19.51 7.08 -8.36
CA ARG A 314 -20.28 8.21 -8.93
C ARG A 314 -19.35 9.34 -9.35
N PRO A 315 -19.73 10.13 -10.35
CA PRO A 315 -18.84 11.21 -10.84
C PRO A 315 -18.40 12.16 -9.73
N GLY A 316 -17.09 12.36 -9.62
CA GLY A 316 -16.54 13.27 -8.63
C GLY A 316 -16.53 12.70 -7.21
N GLY A 317 -16.89 11.42 -7.06
CA GLY A 317 -16.85 10.75 -5.77
C GLY A 317 -15.82 9.63 -5.78
N GLY A 318 -15.49 9.12 -4.60
CA GLY A 318 -14.58 7.99 -4.50
C GLY A 318 -13.36 8.29 -3.67
N VAL A 319 -12.38 7.39 -3.78
CA VAL A 319 -11.13 7.48 -3.02
C VAL A 319 -9.96 7.45 -3.99
N MET A 320 -9.21 8.53 -4.02
CA MET A 320 -8.05 8.69 -4.89
C MET A 320 -6.78 8.45 -4.08
N ALA A 321 -6.27 7.21 -4.12
CA ALA A 321 -5.00 6.86 -3.51
C ALA A 321 -3.89 7.32 -4.44
N LEU A 322 -3.09 8.30 -4.01
CA LEU A 322 -2.03 8.83 -4.85
C LEU A 322 -0.69 8.23 -4.49
N ARG A 323 -0.16 7.39 -5.37
CA ARG A 323 1.15 6.78 -5.22
C ARG A 323 2.17 7.62 -5.99
N GLY A 324 3.43 7.56 -5.55
CA GLY A 324 4.45 8.44 -6.11
C GLY A 324 5.15 7.92 -7.36
N HIS A 325 5.38 6.61 -7.42
CA HIS A 325 6.18 6.04 -8.51
C HIS A 325 5.31 5.71 -9.71
N ALA A 326 5.92 5.78 -10.92
CA ALA A 326 5.19 5.68 -12.18
C ALA A 326 4.49 4.33 -12.35
N SER A 327 5.07 3.24 -11.84
CA SER A 327 4.49 1.91 -12.01
C SER A 327 4.23 1.23 -10.67
N ILE A 328 3.92 2.00 -9.62
CA ILE A 328 3.76 1.38 -8.31
C ILE A 328 2.50 0.50 -8.25
N GLN A 329 1.44 0.87 -8.97
CA GLN A 329 0.30 -0.03 -9.07
C GLN A 329 0.70 -1.30 -9.82
N GLY A 330 1.49 -1.17 -10.89
CA GLY A 330 1.96 -2.31 -11.66
C GLY A 330 2.82 -3.25 -10.84
N SER A 331 3.74 -2.70 -10.04
CA SER A 331 4.63 -3.53 -9.22
C SER A 331 3.88 -4.21 -8.07
N THR A 332 2.67 -3.76 -7.78
CA THR A 332 1.79 -4.42 -6.81
C THR A 332 0.90 -5.46 -7.50
N ASP A 333 0.44 -5.15 -8.73
CA ASP A 333 -0.46 -6.06 -9.46
C ASP A 333 0.26 -7.30 -9.96
N ILE A 334 1.53 -7.15 -10.36
CA ILE A 334 2.31 -8.24 -10.97
C ILE A 334 2.71 -9.34 -9.99
N PRO A 335 3.04 -9.22 -8.68
CA PRO A 335 3.77 -8.26 -7.87
C PRO A 335 5.21 -8.71 -7.57
N THR A 336 6.10 -7.78 -7.38
CA THR A 336 7.42 -8.11 -6.82
C THR A 336 7.37 -7.98 -5.30
N LEU A 337 6.51 -8.80 -4.68
CA LEU A 337 6.29 -8.88 -3.24
C LEU A 337 6.30 -10.35 -2.81
N PHE A 338 6.80 -10.62 -1.59
CA PHE A 338 7.08 -11.99 -1.19
C PHE A 338 5.83 -12.86 -1.06
N ASN A 339 4.74 -12.26 -0.63
CA ASN A 339 3.56 -13.00 -0.22
C ASN A 339 2.51 -13.17 -1.32
N LEU A 340 2.76 -12.63 -2.52
CA LEU A 340 1.77 -12.62 -3.58
C LEU A 340 2.35 -13.11 -4.90
N LEU A 341 1.50 -13.70 -5.72
CA LEU A 341 1.77 -14.04 -7.12
C LEU A 341 0.96 -13.09 -8.01
N PRO A 342 1.26 -13.04 -9.32
CA PRO A 342 0.57 -12.09 -10.21
C PRO A 342 -0.95 -12.11 -10.07
N GLY A 343 -1.53 -10.93 -10.07
CA GLY A 343 -2.97 -10.78 -9.91
C GLY A 343 -3.45 -11.00 -8.49
N TYR A 344 -2.56 -10.86 -7.51
CA TYR A 344 -2.90 -10.97 -6.07
C TYR A 344 -3.27 -12.39 -5.64
N LEU A 345 -2.85 -13.40 -6.39
CA LEU A 345 -2.98 -14.76 -5.89
C LEU A 345 -1.98 -14.92 -4.72
N PRO A 346 -2.40 -15.45 -3.58
CA PRO A 346 -1.46 -15.55 -2.46
C PRO A 346 -0.41 -16.64 -2.72
N MET A 347 0.82 -16.39 -2.27
CA MET A 347 1.85 -17.42 -2.29
C MET A 347 1.41 -18.56 -1.37
N PRO A 348 1.51 -19.84 -1.79
CA PRO A 348 0.99 -20.91 -0.95
C PRO A 348 1.81 -21.13 0.32
N HIS A 349 1.14 -21.46 1.41
CA HIS A 349 1.74 -21.70 2.71
C HIS A 349 2.14 -23.17 2.84
N HIS A 350 3.27 -23.43 3.50
CA HIS A 350 3.83 -24.78 3.56
C HIS A 350 2.94 -25.79 4.31
N ALA A 351 2.25 -25.34 5.33
CA ALA A 351 1.45 -26.21 6.18
C ALA A 351 0.00 -26.33 5.72
N GLU A 352 -0.55 -25.23 5.23
CA GLU A 352 -1.98 -25.18 4.95
C GLU A 352 -2.34 -25.53 3.51
N HIS A 353 -1.37 -25.43 2.60
CA HIS A 353 -1.64 -25.63 1.18
C HIS A 353 -0.76 -26.73 0.60
N PRO A 354 -0.90 -27.97 1.09
CA PRO A 354 -0.07 -29.06 0.57
C PRO A 354 -0.41 -29.42 -0.87
N SER A 355 -1.61 -29.09 -1.35
CA SER A 355 -2.04 -29.42 -2.71
C SER A 355 -2.58 -28.19 -3.42
N PHE A 356 -2.66 -28.29 -4.74
CA PHE A 356 -3.25 -27.24 -5.57
C PHE A 356 -4.70 -26.97 -5.16
N ASP A 357 -5.46 -28.03 -4.90
CA ASP A 357 -6.86 -27.85 -4.54
C ASP A 357 -7.01 -27.09 -3.23
N GLU A 358 -6.22 -27.43 -2.21
CA GLU A 358 -6.28 -26.72 -0.93
C GLU A 358 -5.87 -25.26 -1.07
N TRP A 359 -4.88 -25.00 -1.91
CA TRP A 359 -4.45 -23.64 -2.18
C TRP A 359 -5.56 -22.82 -2.84
N VAL A 360 -6.16 -23.37 -3.91
CA VAL A 360 -7.23 -22.66 -4.62
C VAL A 360 -8.46 -22.48 -3.71
N ASP A 361 -8.79 -23.49 -2.91
CA ASP A 361 -9.93 -23.37 -2.01
C ASP A 361 -9.72 -22.31 -0.93
N SER A 362 -8.46 -22.04 -0.56
CA SER A 362 -8.17 -20.96 0.38
C SER A 362 -8.40 -19.57 -0.24
N ILE A 363 -8.35 -19.47 -1.57
CA ILE A 363 -8.57 -18.20 -2.26
C ILE A 363 -10.07 -17.99 -2.50
N ARG A 364 -10.77 -19.05 -2.84
CA ARG A 364 -12.18 -19.00 -3.24
C ARG A 364 -13.04 -19.70 -2.21
N HIS A 365 -13.99 -18.98 -1.64
CA HIS A 365 -14.91 -19.53 -0.65
C HIS A 365 -16.21 -19.95 -1.33
N PRO A 366 -16.91 -20.96 -0.80
CA PRO A 366 -18.20 -21.34 -1.35
C PRO A 366 -19.17 -20.18 -1.37
N GLY A 367 -19.88 -20.03 -2.48
CA GLY A 367 -20.86 -18.96 -2.62
C GLY A 367 -20.27 -17.60 -2.90
N GLN A 368 -18.97 -17.51 -3.11
CA GLN A 368 -18.31 -16.23 -3.33
C GLN A 368 -18.75 -15.58 -4.63
N LYS A 369 -19.25 -14.35 -4.53
CA LYS A 369 -19.56 -13.52 -5.68
C LYS A 369 -18.27 -12.85 -6.17
N GLY A 370 -18.38 -12.04 -7.18
CA GLY A 370 -17.28 -11.25 -7.65
C GLY A 370 -16.27 -12.02 -8.48
N PHE A 371 -15.27 -11.30 -8.93
CA PHE A 371 -14.31 -11.83 -9.91
C PHE A 371 -13.44 -12.94 -9.31
N TRP A 372 -13.23 -12.93 -7.99
CA TRP A 372 -12.42 -13.95 -7.32
C TRP A 372 -13.04 -15.35 -7.35
N GLY A 373 -14.33 -15.45 -7.68
CA GLY A 373 -14.95 -16.73 -7.83
C GLY A 373 -14.30 -17.60 -8.92
N ASN A 374 -13.55 -17.00 -9.83
CA ASN A 374 -12.83 -17.73 -10.88
C ASN A 374 -11.36 -17.97 -10.54
N ALA A 375 -11.00 -17.93 -9.27
CA ALA A 375 -9.60 -18.04 -8.83
C ALA A 375 -8.91 -19.31 -9.36
N ARG A 376 -9.65 -20.43 -9.49
CA ARG A 376 -9.05 -21.65 -10.00
C ARG A 376 -8.55 -21.47 -11.44
N SER A 377 -9.33 -20.81 -12.27
CA SER A 377 -8.90 -20.55 -13.66
C SER A 377 -7.70 -19.61 -13.68
N PHE A 378 -7.68 -18.61 -12.79
CA PHE A 378 -6.56 -17.68 -12.71
C PHE A 378 -5.29 -18.40 -12.27
N ALA A 379 -5.39 -19.27 -11.28
CA ALA A 379 -4.25 -19.98 -10.73
C ALA A 379 -3.67 -20.98 -11.75
N ALA A 380 -4.54 -21.80 -12.35
CA ALA A 380 -4.09 -22.79 -13.33
C ALA A 380 -3.45 -22.12 -14.53
N SER A 381 -4.05 -21.01 -15.01
CA SER A 381 -3.52 -20.31 -16.18
C SER A 381 -2.18 -19.64 -15.88
N LEU A 382 -1.97 -19.15 -14.65
CA LEU A 382 -0.68 -18.58 -14.27
C LEU A 382 0.41 -19.65 -14.31
N LEU A 383 0.15 -20.80 -13.71
CA LEU A 383 1.14 -21.88 -13.69
C LEU A 383 1.45 -22.35 -15.11
N LYS A 384 0.42 -22.35 -15.97
CA LYS A 384 0.62 -22.70 -17.39
C LYS A 384 1.49 -21.66 -18.10
N ALA A 385 1.32 -20.37 -17.77
CA ALA A 385 2.18 -19.34 -18.35
C ALA A 385 3.63 -19.49 -17.90
N TYR A 386 3.84 -19.87 -16.63
CA TYR A 386 5.18 -20.03 -16.10
C TYR A 386 5.89 -21.27 -16.67
N TRP A 387 5.19 -22.41 -16.70
CA TRP A 387 5.86 -23.70 -16.98
C TRP A 387 5.38 -24.40 -18.25
N GLY A 388 4.54 -23.75 -19.05
CA GLY A 388 4.23 -24.17 -20.40
C GLY A 388 3.86 -25.64 -20.53
N ASP A 389 4.57 -26.36 -21.42
CA ASP A 389 4.25 -27.75 -21.68
C ASP A 389 4.49 -28.66 -20.47
N ALA A 390 5.36 -28.27 -19.56
CA ALA A 390 5.56 -29.06 -18.33
C ALA A 390 4.37 -29.01 -17.40
N ALA A 391 3.56 -27.94 -17.46
CA ALA A 391 2.39 -27.76 -16.58
C ALA A 391 1.18 -28.48 -17.20
N THR A 392 0.73 -29.54 -16.55
CA THR A 392 -0.40 -30.36 -17.05
C THR A 392 -1.39 -30.61 -15.90
N PRO A 393 -2.64 -30.94 -16.23
CA PRO A 393 -3.57 -31.31 -15.16
C PRO A 393 -3.08 -32.46 -14.27
N GLU A 394 -2.32 -33.37 -14.85
CA GLU A 394 -1.83 -34.56 -14.13
C GLU A 394 -0.81 -34.20 -13.04
N ASN A 395 -0.10 -33.09 -13.19
CA ASN A 395 0.87 -32.66 -12.16
C ASN A 395 0.41 -31.36 -11.48
N ASP A 396 -0.90 -31.08 -11.50
CA ASP A 396 -1.47 -29.86 -10.89
C ASP A 396 -0.79 -28.60 -11.46
N PHE A 397 -0.51 -28.62 -12.77
CA PHE A 397 0.09 -27.51 -13.48
C PHE A 397 1.43 -27.08 -12.89
N CYS A 398 2.21 -28.05 -12.42
CA CYS A 398 3.51 -27.80 -11.77
C CYS A 398 3.38 -27.04 -10.45
N TYR A 399 2.25 -27.19 -9.76
CA TYR A 399 2.08 -26.57 -8.44
C TYR A 399 3.22 -26.91 -7.48
N GLY A 400 3.77 -28.13 -7.61
CA GLY A 400 4.89 -28.55 -6.78
C GLY A 400 6.15 -27.72 -6.96
N TYR A 401 6.27 -26.97 -8.05
CA TYR A 401 7.43 -26.11 -8.28
C TYR A 401 7.36 -24.80 -7.48
N LEU A 402 6.14 -24.36 -7.10
CA LEU A 402 6.03 -23.11 -6.34
C LEU A 402 6.70 -23.25 -4.98
N PRO A 403 7.49 -22.26 -4.59
CA PRO A 403 8.01 -22.28 -3.23
C PRO A 403 6.89 -22.10 -2.22
N ARG A 404 7.10 -22.62 -1.02
CA ARG A 404 6.08 -22.54 0.04
C ARG A 404 6.48 -21.49 1.04
N LEU A 405 5.53 -20.62 1.34
CA LEU A 405 5.73 -19.51 2.26
C LEU A 405 5.78 -20.02 3.70
N THR A 406 6.68 -19.45 4.47
CA THR A 406 6.72 -19.62 5.94
C THR A 406 7.16 -18.29 6.52
N GLY A 407 6.32 -17.71 7.37
CA GLY A 407 6.72 -16.54 8.13
C GLY A 407 6.85 -15.25 7.31
N ASP A 408 7.55 -14.33 7.90
CA ASP A 408 7.67 -12.95 7.42
C ASP A 408 8.95 -12.78 6.62
N HIS A 409 8.80 -12.44 5.35
CA HIS A 409 9.92 -12.13 4.47
C HIS A 409 9.82 -10.69 3.93
N GLY A 410 9.15 -9.82 4.67
CA GLY A 410 9.01 -8.41 4.30
C GLY A 410 10.31 -7.65 4.40
N THR A 411 10.30 -6.43 3.91
CA THR A 411 11.50 -5.60 3.76
C THR A 411 12.32 -5.52 5.05
N TYR A 412 11.66 -5.30 6.19
CA TYR A 412 12.39 -5.06 7.42
C TYR A 412 12.91 -6.36 8.05
N GLN A 413 12.16 -7.46 7.90
CA GLN A 413 12.69 -8.75 8.33
C GLN A 413 13.93 -9.13 7.50
N GLN A 414 13.89 -8.81 6.20
CA GLN A 414 15.06 -9.08 5.35
C GLN A 414 16.28 -8.30 5.84
N VAL A 415 16.10 -7.04 6.24
CA VAL A 415 17.23 -6.23 6.73
C VAL A 415 17.83 -6.86 8.01
N LEU A 416 16.97 -7.26 8.94
CA LEU A 416 17.44 -7.90 10.16
C LEU A 416 18.16 -9.21 9.85
N ASN A 417 17.65 -9.97 8.88
CA ASN A 417 18.29 -11.22 8.46
C ASN A 417 19.64 -10.95 7.77
N MET A 418 19.80 -9.81 7.09
CA MET A 418 21.13 -9.43 6.57
C MET A 418 22.10 -9.14 7.70
N ILE A 419 21.66 -8.39 8.71
CA ILE A 419 22.50 -8.07 9.86
C ILE A 419 22.95 -9.37 10.54
N ASP A 420 22.04 -10.33 10.65
CA ASP A 420 22.31 -11.61 11.31
C ASP A 420 23.07 -12.60 10.43
N GLY A 421 23.40 -12.22 9.19
CA GLY A 421 24.17 -13.08 8.30
C GLY A 421 23.40 -14.20 7.64
N LYS A 422 22.07 -14.17 7.70
CA LYS A 422 21.23 -15.20 7.08
C LYS A 422 21.04 -14.98 5.59
N ILE A 423 21.09 -13.72 5.15
CA ILE A 423 21.01 -13.37 3.73
C ILE A 423 22.41 -13.05 3.25
N LYS A 424 22.80 -13.62 2.11
CA LYS A 424 24.15 -13.50 1.57
C LYS A 424 24.22 -12.60 0.34
N GLY A 425 23.15 -12.55 -0.44
CA GLY A 425 23.14 -11.78 -1.67
C GLY A 425 21.90 -10.89 -1.77
N TYR A 426 22.07 -9.72 -2.40
CA TYR A 426 20.98 -8.74 -2.45
C TYR A 426 20.99 -8.04 -3.79
N PHE A 427 19.81 -7.95 -4.40
CA PHE A 427 19.61 -7.15 -5.62
C PHE A 427 18.85 -5.87 -5.24
N LEU A 428 19.38 -4.72 -5.64
CA LEU A 428 18.69 -3.44 -5.53
C LEU A 428 18.38 -2.92 -6.94
N LEU A 429 17.12 -2.69 -7.21
CA LEU A 429 16.62 -2.39 -8.56
C LEU A 429 15.88 -1.06 -8.55
N GLY A 430 16.62 0.03 -8.78
CA GLY A 430 16.04 1.36 -8.75
C GLY A 430 15.50 1.72 -7.36
N GLN A 431 16.24 1.34 -6.32
CA GLN A 431 15.83 1.55 -4.94
C GLN A 431 17.06 1.90 -4.12
N ASN A 432 16.92 2.82 -3.16
CA ASN A 432 18.06 3.36 -2.41
C ASN A 432 17.79 3.26 -0.89
N PRO A 433 17.76 2.05 -0.33
CA PRO A 433 17.38 1.90 1.09
C PRO A 433 18.38 2.52 2.07
N ALA A 434 19.62 2.75 1.65
CA ALA A 434 20.62 3.35 2.54
C ALA A 434 20.14 4.67 3.14
N VAL A 435 19.31 5.42 2.42
CA VAL A 435 18.77 6.70 2.90
C VAL A 435 17.25 6.81 2.69
N GLY A 436 16.64 5.91 1.93
CA GLY A 436 15.23 6.00 1.57
C GLY A 436 14.29 5.18 2.43
N SER A 437 14.80 4.34 3.32
CA SER A 437 13.99 3.46 4.16
C SER A 437 14.19 3.81 5.64
N ALA A 438 13.16 3.62 6.44
CA ALA A 438 13.24 3.87 7.87
C ALA A 438 14.39 3.10 8.51
N HIS A 439 14.99 3.69 9.51
CA HIS A 439 16.13 3.15 10.24
C HIS A 439 17.33 2.94 9.30
N GLY A 440 17.79 4.05 8.71
CA GLY A 440 18.87 3.97 7.72
C GLY A 440 20.11 3.23 8.20
N ARG A 441 20.49 3.42 9.49
CA ARG A 441 21.62 2.70 10.05
C ARG A 441 21.46 1.18 9.93
N ALA A 442 20.28 0.66 10.24
CA ALA A 442 20.05 -0.79 10.11
C ALA A 442 20.19 -1.24 8.66
N GLN A 443 19.70 -0.43 7.72
CA GLN A 443 19.82 -0.77 6.29
C GLN A 443 21.29 -0.88 5.89
N ARG A 444 22.09 0.12 6.28
CA ARG A 444 23.50 0.17 5.88
C ARG A 444 24.32 -0.94 6.56
N LEU A 445 24.05 -1.21 7.85
CA LEU A 445 24.72 -2.32 8.55
C LEU A 445 24.34 -3.68 7.94
N GLY A 446 23.10 -3.84 7.53
CA GLY A 446 22.68 -5.08 6.85
C GLY A 446 23.42 -5.28 5.54
N MET A 447 23.46 -4.23 4.72
CA MET A 447 24.18 -4.31 3.44
C MET A 447 25.68 -4.56 3.63
N ALA A 448 26.25 -4.11 4.73
CA ALA A 448 27.68 -4.33 5.02
C ALA A 448 28.00 -5.77 5.40
N ASN A 449 26.99 -6.59 5.69
CA ASN A 449 27.20 -7.99 6.12
C ASN A 449 26.81 -9.01 5.06
N LEU A 450 26.75 -8.60 3.81
CA LEU A 450 26.44 -9.49 2.68
C LEU A 450 27.73 -10.05 2.08
N ASP A 451 27.62 -11.11 1.30
CA ASP A 451 28.71 -11.56 0.45
C ASP A 451 28.76 -10.71 -0.84
N TRP A 452 27.58 -10.39 -1.40
CA TRP A 452 27.51 -9.58 -2.60
C TRP A 452 26.24 -8.73 -2.63
N LEU A 453 26.36 -7.58 -3.31
CA LEU A 453 25.26 -6.63 -3.50
C LEU A 453 25.28 -6.16 -4.94
N VAL A 454 24.19 -6.40 -5.66
CA VAL A 454 24.03 -5.91 -7.04
C VAL A 454 23.13 -4.67 -6.99
N VAL A 455 23.67 -3.54 -7.46
CA VAL A 455 22.92 -2.27 -7.52
C VAL A 455 22.69 -1.95 -8.99
N ARG A 456 21.44 -1.87 -9.40
CA ARG A 456 21.04 -1.46 -10.74
C ARG A 456 20.38 -0.08 -10.61
N ASP A 457 21.05 0.94 -11.11
CA ASP A 457 20.53 2.29 -11.00
C ASP A 457 21.15 3.19 -12.07
N LEU A 458 20.64 4.40 -12.17
CA LEU A 458 21.10 5.37 -13.16
C LEU A 458 22.38 6.08 -12.72
N PHE A 459 22.58 6.25 -11.42
CA PHE A 459 23.71 6.95 -10.84
C PHE A 459 24.27 6.14 -9.69
N MET A 460 25.51 6.48 -9.30
CA MET A 460 26.15 5.90 -8.12
C MET A 460 25.45 6.46 -6.88
N ILE A 461 24.60 5.68 -6.27
CA ILE A 461 23.72 6.09 -5.17
C ILE A 461 24.29 5.64 -3.84
N GLU A 462 23.72 6.14 -2.75
CA GLU A 462 24.19 5.83 -1.40
C GLU A 462 24.26 4.34 -1.14
N SER A 463 23.33 3.57 -1.67
CA SER A 463 23.34 2.11 -1.46
C SER A 463 24.49 1.41 -2.18
N ALA A 464 25.17 2.07 -3.11
CA ALA A 464 26.38 1.53 -3.73
C ALA A 464 27.65 2.00 -3.04
N THR A 465 27.60 3.09 -2.24
CA THR A 465 28.80 3.69 -1.66
C THR A 465 28.78 3.73 -0.13
N PHE A 466 27.78 3.15 0.51
CA PHE A 466 27.64 3.19 1.97
C PHE A 466 28.89 2.70 2.69
N TRP A 467 29.61 1.76 2.08
CA TRP A 467 30.78 1.12 2.68
C TRP A 467 31.98 2.05 2.77
N GLN A 468 32.02 3.14 2.00
CA GLN A 468 33.12 4.10 2.07
C GLN A 468 32.65 5.52 2.44
N ASN A 469 31.42 5.91 2.09
CA ASN A 469 30.93 7.27 2.31
C ASN A 469 29.83 7.39 3.35
N GLY A 470 29.34 6.26 3.87
CA GLY A 470 28.20 6.26 4.78
C GLY A 470 28.55 6.78 6.17
N PRO A 471 27.54 7.19 6.94
CA PRO A 471 27.80 7.72 8.29
C PRO A 471 28.53 6.77 9.22
N GLU A 472 28.35 5.46 9.04
CA GLU A 472 28.96 4.45 9.91
C GLU A 472 30.46 4.35 9.70
N VAL A 473 30.97 4.82 8.57
CA VAL A 473 32.41 4.93 8.36
C VAL A 473 32.98 6.01 9.27
N ALA A 474 32.33 7.15 9.37
CA ALA A 474 32.77 8.25 10.22
C ALA A 474 32.70 7.87 11.70
N THR A 475 31.70 7.11 12.12
CA THR A 475 31.59 6.71 13.53
C THR A 475 32.52 5.56 13.89
N GLY A 476 33.10 4.89 12.89
CA GLY A 476 33.95 3.73 13.11
C GLY A 476 33.21 2.41 13.24
N GLU A 477 31.90 2.43 13.07
CA GLU A 477 31.11 1.19 13.10
C GLU A 477 31.38 0.31 11.88
N LEU A 478 31.83 0.93 10.79
CA LEU A 478 32.13 0.25 9.55
C LEU A 478 33.52 0.69 9.10
N VAL A 479 34.40 -0.27 8.88
CA VAL A 479 35.75 -0.03 8.41
C VAL A 479 35.82 -0.49 6.95
N PRO A 480 36.02 0.42 5.99
CA PRO A 480 35.99 0.06 4.59
C PRO A 480 36.85 -1.14 4.21
N GLU A 481 38.06 -1.20 4.74
CA GLU A 481 39.02 -2.25 4.42
C GLU A 481 38.57 -3.62 4.93
N GLU A 482 37.68 -3.64 5.92
CA GLU A 482 37.16 -4.87 6.51
C GLU A 482 35.78 -5.26 5.95
N CYS A 483 35.15 -4.37 5.20
CA CYS A 483 33.80 -4.64 4.64
C CYS A 483 33.94 -5.68 3.55
N ARG A 484 33.33 -6.84 3.76
CA ARG A 484 33.47 -7.95 2.80
C ARG A 484 32.43 -7.96 1.69
N THR A 485 31.40 -7.13 1.76
CA THR A 485 30.38 -7.11 0.72
C THR A 485 30.98 -6.64 -0.61
N GLU A 486 30.91 -7.49 -1.62
CA GLU A 486 31.36 -7.12 -2.97
C GLU A 486 30.18 -6.43 -3.67
N VAL A 487 30.37 -5.16 -4.03
CA VAL A 487 29.32 -4.36 -4.67
C VAL A 487 29.50 -4.38 -6.17
N PHE A 488 28.46 -4.81 -6.89
CA PHE A 488 28.41 -4.78 -8.35
C PHE A 488 27.47 -3.66 -8.77
N PHE A 489 27.99 -2.55 -9.26
CA PHE A 489 27.18 -1.49 -9.81
C PHE A 489 27.05 -1.71 -11.31
N LEU A 490 25.81 -2.00 -11.77
CA LEU A 490 25.53 -2.33 -13.17
C LEU A 490 24.51 -1.32 -13.69
N PRO A 491 24.95 -0.43 -14.61
CA PRO A 491 24.10 0.70 -14.98
C PRO A 491 22.80 0.29 -15.66
N ALA A 492 21.72 0.97 -15.29
CA ALA A 492 20.38 0.69 -15.76
C ALA A 492 19.94 1.70 -16.83
N ALA A 493 18.93 1.33 -17.62
CA ALA A 493 18.35 2.19 -18.62
C ALA A 493 17.22 3.01 -18.02
N SER A 494 17.12 4.26 -18.42
CA SER A 494 16.03 5.13 -18.00
C SER A 494 14.77 4.88 -18.85
N HIS A 495 13.67 5.50 -18.48
CA HIS A 495 12.38 5.27 -19.13
C HIS A 495 12.35 5.65 -20.61
N VAL A 496 13.18 6.63 -21.02
CA VAL A 496 13.21 7.03 -22.44
C VAL A 496 14.11 6.11 -23.26
N GLU A 497 14.84 5.23 -22.60
CA GLU A 497 15.84 4.35 -23.23
C GLU A 497 15.34 2.91 -23.37
N LYS A 498 14.06 2.68 -23.10
CA LYS A 498 13.46 1.33 -23.19
C LYS A 498 11.97 1.47 -23.47
N GLU A 499 11.35 0.36 -23.87
CA GLU A 499 9.91 0.33 -24.11
C GLU A 499 9.23 -0.62 -23.13
N GLY A 500 7.95 -0.40 -22.90
CA GLY A 500 7.18 -1.22 -21.98
C GLY A 500 5.97 -0.45 -21.45
N THR A 501 5.33 -1.01 -20.40
CA THR A 501 4.15 -0.40 -19.82
C THR A 501 4.38 -0.03 -18.36
N PHE A 502 3.76 1.09 -17.98
CA PHE A 502 3.52 1.43 -16.58
C PHE A 502 2.05 1.20 -16.23
N THR A 503 1.77 0.79 -15.00
CA THR A 503 0.42 0.93 -14.44
C THR A 503 0.52 1.95 -13.31
N GLN A 504 -0.02 3.13 -13.57
CA GLN A 504 0.10 4.22 -12.61
C GLN A 504 -1.08 4.22 -11.63
N THR A 505 -1.09 5.19 -10.72
CA THR A 505 -1.94 5.16 -9.53
C THR A 505 -3.44 5.08 -9.80
N GLN A 506 -3.91 5.56 -10.96
CA GLN A 506 -5.33 5.46 -11.31
C GLN A 506 -5.65 4.20 -12.13
N ARG A 507 -4.77 3.19 -12.05
CA ARG A 507 -4.93 1.87 -12.65
C ARG A 507 -4.83 1.86 -14.17
N LEU A 508 -4.20 2.88 -14.74
CA LEU A 508 -4.09 3.03 -16.18
C LEU A 508 -2.75 2.47 -16.66
N LEU A 509 -2.81 1.48 -17.58
CA LEU A 509 -1.64 0.96 -18.27
C LEU A 509 -1.37 1.85 -19.48
N GLN A 510 -0.13 2.27 -19.61
CA GLN A 510 0.28 3.13 -20.72
C GLN A 510 1.55 2.56 -21.33
N TRP A 511 1.48 2.23 -22.62
CA TRP A 511 2.64 1.75 -23.38
C TRP A 511 3.52 2.94 -23.75
N ARG A 512 4.81 2.72 -23.67
CA ARG A 512 5.82 3.74 -23.99
C ARG A 512 6.81 3.14 -24.99
N GLU A 513 7.07 3.86 -26.07
CA GLU A 513 8.10 3.48 -27.04
C GLU A 513 9.46 3.97 -26.54
N LYS A 514 10.51 3.23 -26.91
CA LYS A 514 11.89 3.69 -26.68
C LYS A 514 12.19 4.90 -27.56
N ALA A 515 12.70 5.95 -26.96
CA ALA A 515 13.02 7.19 -27.70
C ALA A 515 14.49 7.27 -28.10
N VAL A 516 15.41 6.78 -27.25
CA VAL A 516 16.85 6.82 -27.51
C VAL A 516 17.48 5.55 -26.97
N GLU A 517 18.68 5.22 -27.46
CA GLU A 517 19.43 4.09 -26.95
C GLU A 517 20.05 4.41 -25.59
N PRO A 518 20.15 3.43 -24.68
CA PRO A 518 20.85 3.65 -23.44
C PRO A 518 22.32 3.99 -23.67
N PRO A 519 22.94 4.83 -22.85
CA PRO A 519 24.35 5.16 -23.05
C PRO A 519 25.25 4.02 -22.56
N GLY A 520 26.37 3.82 -23.28
CA GLY A 520 27.42 2.89 -22.87
C GLY A 520 26.92 1.49 -22.59
N ASP A 521 27.25 1.00 -21.39
CA ASP A 521 26.87 -0.35 -20.97
C ASP A 521 25.53 -0.37 -20.23
N ALA A 522 24.80 0.72 -20.17
CA ALA A 522 23.49 0.72 -19.51
C ALA A 522 22.51 -0.18 -20.26
N ARG A 523 21.73 -0.96 -19.51
CA ARG A 523 20.78 -1.92 -20.06
C ARG A 523 19.49 -1.90 -19.20
N SER A 524 18.39 -2.25 -19.81
CA SER A 524 17.11 -2.36 -19.09
C SER A 524 17.14 -3.52 -18.10
N GLU A 525 16.25 -3.49 -17.12
CA GLU A 525 16.05 -4.63 -16.23
C GLU A 525 15.47 -5.81 -17.00
N LEU A 526 14.68 -5.54 -18.04
CA LEU A 526 14.18 -6.61 -18.92
C LEU A 526 15.35 -7.40 -19.52
N TRP A 527 16.32 -6.68 -20.09
CA TRP A 527 17.53 -7.28 -20.64
C TRP A 527 18.30 -8.05 -19.56
N PHE A 528 18.50 -7.42 -18.41
CA PHE A 528 19.34 -8.02 -17.37
C PHE A 528 18.74 -9.31 -16.86
N PHE A 529 17.45 -9.31 -16.51
CA PHE A 529 16.85 -10.50 -15.93
C PHE A 529 16.59 -11.58 -16.97
N TYR A 530 16.27 -11.19 -18.20
CA TYR A 530 16.18 -12.20 -19.26
C TYR A 530 17.50 -12.96 -19.43
N HIS A 531 18.62 -12.23 -19.56
CA HIS A 531 19.91 -12.87 -19.77
C HIS A 531 20.42 -13.57 -18.52
N LEU A 532 20.12 -13.05 -17.33
CA LEU A 532 20.46 -13.76 -16.10
C LEU A 532 19.76 -15.12 -16.04
N GLY A 533 18.45 -15.13 -16.32
CA GLY A 533 17.71 -16.39 -16.34
C GLY A 533 18.24 -17.36 -17.41
N ARG A 534 18.57 -16.84 -18.57
CA ARG A 534 19.13 -17.68 -19.64
C ARG A 534 20.45 -18.30 -19.18
N LYS A 535 21.34 -17.51 -18.60
CA LYS A 535 22.64 -18.02 -18.15
C LYS A 535 22.49 -19.02 -17.00
N LEU A 536 21.57 -18.78 -16.08
CA LEU A 536 21.32 -19.74 -14.99
C LEU A 536 20.83 -21.06 -15.55
N ARG A 537 19.89 -21.02 -16.49
CA ARG A 537 19.38 -22.24 -17.12
C ARG A 537 20.48 -22.99 -17.91
N GLU A 538 21.34 -22.24 -18.58
CA GLU A 538 22.50 -22.85 -19.27
C GLU A 538 23.41 -23.59 -18.29
N LYS A 539 23.71 -22.96 -17.14
CA LYS A 539 24.57 -23.58 -16.14
C LYS A 539 23.95 -24.82 -15.52
N LEU A 540 22.62 -24.86 -15.43
CA LEU A 540 21.92 -26.00 -14.86
C LEU A 540 21.52 -27.05 -15.90
N ALA A 541 21.80 -26.84 -17.19
CA ALA A 541 21.38 -27.76 -18.22
C ALA A 541 21.91 -29.15 -17.93
N GLY A 542 21.02 -30.15 -18.03
CA GLY A 542 21.39 -31.54 -17.76
C GLY A 542 21.45 -31.90 -16.27
N SER A 543 21.13 -30.99 -15.37
CA SER A 543 21.12 -31.28 -13.93
C SER A 543 20.10 -32.39 -13.61
N PRO A 544 20.49 -33.40 -12.82
CA PRO A 544 19.54 -34.43 -12.42
C PRO A 544 18.77 -34.06 -11.14
N LEU A 545 19.05 -32.91 -10.53
CA LEU A 545 18.49 -32.56 -9.23
C LEU A 545 17.05 -32.06 -9.39
N PRO A 546 16.08 -32.63 -8.65
CA PRO A 546 14.70 -32.20 -8.76
C PRO A 546 14.51 -30.70 -8.46
N ARG A 547 15.32 -30.14 -7.56
CA ARG A 547 15.20 -28.72 -7.21
C ARG A 547 15.46 -27.78 -8.39
N ASP A 548 16.22 -28.25 -9.39
CA ASP A 548 16.55 -27.42 -10.55
C ASP A 548 15.47 -27.46 -11.64
N ARG A 549 14.50 -28.39 -11.52
CA ARG A 549 13.48 -28.56 -12.55
C ARG A 549 12.60 -27.33 -12.70
N ALA A 550 12.28 -26.64 -11.59
CA ALA A 550 11.42 -25.45 -11.67
C ALA A 550 12.04 -24.38 -12.57
N LEU A 551 13.37 -24.23 -12.54
CA LEU A 551 14.05 -23.25 -13.38
C LEU A 551 14.24 -23.78 -14.81
N LEU A 552 14.55 -25.06 -14.95
CA LEU A 552 14.80 -25.65 -16.29
C LEU A 552 13.51 -25.76 -17.12
N ASP A 553 12.37 -25.96 -16.48
CA ASP A 553 11.08 -26.08 -17.17
C ASP A 553 10.39 -24.74 -17.41
N LEU A 554 10.96 -23.65 -16.90
CA LEU A 554 10.36 -22.32 -17.01
C LEU A 554 10.27 -21.89 -18.47
N THR A 555 9.14 -21.30 -18.89
CA THR A 555 9.08 -20.71 -20.23
C THR A 555 9.87 -19.41 -20.21
N TRP A 556 10.91 -19.33 -21.03
CA TRP A 556 11.84 -18.21 -20.97
C TRP A 556 12.36 -17.81 -22.35
N ASP A 557 11.77 -18.34 -23.41
CA ASP A 557 12.25 -18.13 -24.78
C ASP A 557 11.53 -16.95 -25.42
N TYR A 558 11.85 -15.75 -24.95
CA TYR A 558 11.27 -14.53 -25.51
C TYR A 558 12.08 -14.11 -26.74
N PRO A 559 11.41 -13.61 -27.79
CA PRO A 559 12.16 -13.11 -28.95
C PRO A 559 12.96 -11.86 -28.56
N THR A 560 14.12 -11.73 -29.22
CA THR A 560 15.04 -10.61 -28.93
C THR A 560 15.27 -9.80 -30.18
N HIS A 561 15.73 -8.56 -29.99
CA HIS A 561 16.03 -7.66 -31.09
C HIS A 561 17.23 -6.79 -30.74
N GLY A 562 17.79 -6.14 -31.76
CA GLY A 562 18.91 -5.23 -31.62
C GLY A 562 20.25 -5.92 -31.37
N PRO A 563 21.32 -5.13 -31.35
CA PRO A 563 22.68 -5.70 -31.24
C PRO A 563 22.99 -6.36 -29.92
N HIS A 564 22.22 -6.01 -28.86
CA HIS A 564 22.47 -6.56 -27.53
C HIS A 564 21.46 -7.63 -27.14
N ALA A 565 20.59 -8.05 -28.07
CA ALA A 565 19.57 -9.08 -27.86
C ALA A 565 18.61 -8.65 -26.71
N GLU A 566 18.03 -7.48 -26.84
CA GLU A 566 17.00 -7.00 -25.93
C GLU A 566 15.73 -7.83 -26.10
N PRO A 567 15.16 -8.41 -25.04
CA PRO A 567 13.93 -9.16 -25.22
C PRO A 567 12.75 -8.24 -25.52
N SER A 568 11.77 -8.80 -26.24
CA SER A 568 10.60 -8.03 -26.66
C SER A 568 9.66 -7.77 -25.48
N ALA A 569 9.50 -6.50 -25.10
CA ALA A 569 8.53 -6.14 -24.07
C ALA A 569 7.11 -6.50 -24.52
N GLU A 570 6.83 -6.37 -25.83
CA GLU A 570 5.51 -6.72 -26.34
C GLU A 570 5.23 -8.21 -26.16
N ALA A 571 6.22 -9.08 -26.40
CA ALA A 571 6.01 -10.50 -26.19
C ALA A 571 5.71 -10.82 -24.72
N VAL A 572 6.39 -10.14 -23.80
CA VAL A 572 6.12 -10.32 -22.38
C VAL A 572 4.71 -9.81 -22.02
N LEU A 573 4.32 -8.66 -22.57
CA LEU A 573 2.98 -8.12 -22.30
C LEU A 573 1.89 -9.04 -22.82
N ARG A 574 2.12 -9.68 -23.96
CA ARG A 574 1.17 -10.68 -24.50
C ARG A 574 1.02 -11.87 -23.55
N GLU A 575 2.12 -12.33 -22.96
CA GLU A 575 2.05 -13.40 -21.95
C GLU A 575 1.31 -12.92 -20.69
N ILE A 576 1.55 -11.68 -20.26
CA ILE A 576 0.83 -11.10 -19.12
C ILE A 576 -0.67 -11.08 -19.42
N ASN A 577 -1.06 -10.62 -20.60
CA ASN A 577 -2.47 -10.61 -21.03
C ASN A 577 -3.07 -12.01 -21.05
N GLY A 578 -2.31 -12.97 -21.57
CA GLY A 578 -2.77 -14.35 -21.70
C GLY A 578 -3.28 -14.68 -23.08
N TYR A 579 -3.25 -15.98 -23.36
CA TYR A 579 -3.55 -16.50 -24.70
C TYR A 579 -4.11 -17.92 -24.61
N ASP A 580 -4.77 -18.30 -25.68
CA ASP A 580 -5.22 -19.68 -25.89
C ASP A 580 -4.01 -20.53 -26.29
N VAL A 581 -3.76 -21.60 -25.55
CA VAL A 581 -2.54 -22.40 -25.76
C VAL A 581 -2.51 -23.07 -27.15
N ALA A 582 -3.66 -23.53 -27.63
CA ALA A 582 -3.72 -24.24 -28.89
C ALA A 582 -3.48 -23.32 -30.09
N THR A 583 -4.01 -22.10 -30.05
CA THR A 583 -3.97 -21.19 -31.18
C THR A 583 -2.96 -20.06 -31.03
N GLY A 584 -2.54 -19.72 -29.82
CA GLY A 584 -1.72 -18.55 -29.56
C GLY A 584 -2.48 -17.25 -29.58
N ALA A 585 -3.79 -17.26 -29.77
CA ALA A 585 -4.60 -16.05 -29.86
C ALA A 585 -4.73 -15.36 -28.50
N PRO A 586 -4.53 -14.04 -28.41
CA PRO A 586 -4.71 -13.35 -27.14
C PRO A 586 -6.15 -13.46 -26.63
N LEU A 587 -6.28 -13.60 -25.31
CA LEU A 587 -7.59 -13.54 -24.69
C LEU A 587 -8.08 -12.09 -24.65
N SER A 588 -9.39 -11.92 -24.81
CA SER A 588 -10.01 -10.58 -24.79
C SER A 588 -10.56 -10.21 -23.44
N SER A 589 -10.71 -11.18 -22.54
CA SER A 589 -11.29 -10.95 -21.22
C SER A 589 -10.79 -12.01 -20.25
N PHE A 590 -10.62 -11.64 -18.98
CA PHE A 590 -10.24 -12.62 -17.97
C PHE A 590 -11.32 -13.70 -17.75
N ALA A 591 -12.55 -13.44 -18.16
CA ALA A 591 -13.61 -14.46 -18.10
C ALA A 591 -13.32 -15.65 -19.02
N GLN A 592 -12.42 -15.49 -19.98
CA GLN A 592 -12.03 -16.58 -20.89
C GLN A 592 -10.97 -17.50 -20.34
N ALA A 593 -10.37 -17.17 -19.20
CA ALA A 593 -9.38 -18.05 -18.58
C ALA A 593 -10.04 -19.36 -18.15
N ARG A 594 -9.31 -20.46 -18.35
CA ARG A 594 -9.79 -21.82 -18.07
C ARG A 594 -8.89 -22.50 -17.05
N ALA A 595 -9.48 -23.46 -16.34
CA ALA A 595 -8.75 -24.21 -15.33
C ALA A 595 -8.21 -25.55 -15.84
N ASP A 596 -8.32 -25.82 -17.15
CA ASP A 596 -7.97 -27.12 -17.72
C ASP A 596 -6.64 -27.16 -18.45
N GLY A 597 -5.88 -26.07 -18.43
CA GLY A 597 -4.61 -25.98 -19.13
C GLY A 597 -4.71 -25.47 -20.56
N SER A 598 -5.90 -25.09 -21.02
CA SER A 598 -6.09 -24.60 -22.39
C SER A 598 -5.76 -23.12 -22.54
N THR A 599 -5.58 -22.41 -21.41
CA THR A 599 -5.17 -21.01 -21.44
C THR A 599 -3.94 -20.80 -20.57
N ALA A 600 -3.12 -19.80 -20.93
CA ALA A 600 -1.96 -19.37 -20.16
C ALA A 600 -2.11 -17.88 -19.94
N VAL A 601 -2.06 -17.42 -18.69
CA VAL A 601 -2.33 -16.03 -18.36
C VAL A 601 -1.36 -15.57 -17.27
N GLY A 602 -0.46 -14.66 -17.62
CA GLY A 602 0.53 -14.18 -16.66
C GLY A 602 -0.03 -13.33 -15.53
N CYS A 603 -1.08 -12.55 -15.80
CA CYS A 603 -1.72 -11.74 -14.75
C CYS A 603 -3.17 -11.48 -15.14
N TRP A 604 -4.10 -12.17 -14.50
CA TRP A 604 -5.50 -12.18 -14.93
C TRP A 604 -6.14 -10.80 -14.96
N ILE A 605 -5.75 -9.91 -14.06
CA ILE A 605 -6.38 -8.58 -14.04
C ILE A 605 -5.98 -7.74 -15.25
N TYR A 606 -4.91 -8.12 -15.96
CA TYR A 606 -4.48 -7.41 -17.16
C TYR A 606 -5.00 -8.07 -18.44
N THR A 607 -5.76 -9.14 -18.34
CA THR A 607 -6.35 -9.77 -19.53
C THR A 607 -7.39 -8.83 -20.13
N GLY A 608 -7.22 -8.54 -21.40
CA GLY A 608 -8.00 -7.57 -22.15
C GLY A 608 -7.14 -6.46 -22.71
N VAL A 609 -5.88 -6.35 -22.27
CA VAL A 609 -4.98 -5.34 -22.83
C VAL A 609 -4.70 -5.63 -24.32
N TYR A 610 -4.86 -6.89 -24.75
CA TYR A 610 -4.76 -7.26 -26.17
C TYR A 610 -6.10 -7.69 -26.76
N ALA A 611 -7.19 -7.14 -26.21
CA ALA A 611 -8.50 -7.39 -26.82
C ALA A 611 -8.46 -6.97 -28.29
N ASP A 612 -9.03 -7.80 -29.17
CA ASP A 612 -9.03 -7.60 -30.62
C ASP A 612 -7.62 -7.68 -31.21
N GLY A 613 -6.68 -8.28 -30.50
CA GLY A 613 -5.33 -8.48 -30.98
C GLY A 613 -4.45 -7.24 -31.04
N VAL A 614 -4.91 -6.12 -30.46
CA VAL A 614 -4.23 -4.83 -30.54
C VAL A 614 -3.81 -4.42 -29.13
N ASN A 615 -2.63 -3.82 -29.00
CA ASN A 615 -2.14 -3.32 -27.72
C ASN A 615 -3.00 -2.11 -27.28
N GLN A 616 -3.97 -2.37 -26.42
CA GLN A 616 -4.89 -1.33 -25.95
C GLN A 616 -4.18 -0.30 -25.06
N ALA A 617 -3.05 -0.66 -24.46
CA ALA A 617 -2.29 0.29 -23.64
C ALA A 617 -1.64 1.40 -24.50
N ALA A 618 -1.51 1.17 -25.78
CA ALA A 618 -0.90 2.14 -26.71
C ALA A 618 -1.88 3.13 -27.30
N ARG A 619 -3.18 3.02 -26.97
CA ARG A 619 -4.19 3.93 -27.52
C ARG A 619 -3.97 5.36 -27.04
N ARG A 620 -4.25 6.33 -27.94
CA ARG A 620 -3.97 7.74 -27.65
C ARG A 620 -5.01 8.69 -28.26
N LYS A 621 -6.27 8.29 -28.31
CA LYS A 621 -7.28 9.22 -28.80
C LYS A 621 -7.39 10.41 -27.86
N SER A 622 -7.52 11.59 -28.44
CA SER A 622 -7.59 12.82 -27.66
C SER A 622 -8.93 12.93 -26.93
N ARG A 623 -8.97 13.79 -25.92
CA ARG A 623 -10.19 14.04 -25.19
C ARG A 623 -11.35 14.50 -26.09
N HIS A 624 -11.02 15.23 -27.14
CA HIS A 624 -12.06 15.74 -28.05
C HIS A 624 -12.67 14.66 -28.93
N GLU A 625 -12.02 13.50 -29.00
CA GLU A 625 -12.50 12.37 -29.80
C GLU A 625 -13.16 11.30 -28.96
N GLN A 626 -13.31 11.53 -27.66
CA GLN A 626 -13.78 10.53 -26.72
C GLN A 626 -14.89 11.08 -25.85
N ASP A 627 -15.53 10.17 -25.18
CA ASP A 627 -16.51 10.52 -24.17
C ASP A 627 -15.83 10.79 -22.84
N TRP A 628 -16.60 10.85 -21.82
CA TRP A 628 -16.35 11.37 -20.50
C TRP A 628 -15.00 11.01 -19.88
N VAL A 629 -14.65 9.72 -19.80
CA VAL A 629 -13.50 9.28 -19.03
C VAL A 629 -12.39 8.71 -19.88
N ALA A 630 -12.32 9.12 -21.14
CA ALA A 630 -11.19 8.79 -22.02
C ALA A 630 -10.91 7.30 -22.11
N SER A 631 -11.93 6.50 -22.34
CA SER A 631 -11.79 5.04 -22.39
C SER A 631 -10.92 4.57 -23.56
N GLU A 632 -10.57 5.42 -24.49
CA GLU A 632 -9.70 5.12 -25.61
C GLU A 632 -8.30 5.74 -25.46
N TRP A 633 -7.90 6.03 -24.22
CA TRP A 633 -6.55 6.43 -23.90
C TRP A 633 -5.97 5.39 -22.93
N GLY A 634 -4.93 4.68 -23.39
CA GLY A 634 -4.37 3.59 -22.57
C GLY A 634 -5.42 2.53 -22.26
N TRP A 635 -5.16 1.74 -21.22
CA TRP A 635 -6.07 0.67 -20.80
C TRP A 635 -6.08 0.60 -19.27
N ALA A 636 -7.26 0.59 -18.66
CA ALA A 636 -7.37 0.56 -17.20
C ALA A 636 -7.87 -0.81 -16.74
N TRP A 637 -7.18 -1.41 -15.77
CA TRP A 637 -7.67 -2.67 -15.21
C TRP A 637 -8.76 -2.38 -14.17
N PRO A 638 -9.68 -3.32 -13.93
CA PRO A 638 -9.96 -4.51 -14.72
C PRO A 638 -10.86 -4.16 -15.91
N ALA A 639 -10.63 -4.82 -17.01
CA ALA A 639 -11.52 -4.77 -18.18
C ALA A 639 -11.76 -3.36 -18.72
N ASN A 640 -10.75 -2.49 -18.63
CA ASN A 640 -10.75 -1.11 -19.12
C ASN A 640 -11.74 -0.19 -18.41
N ARG A 641 -12.05 -0.44 -17.15
CA ARG A 641 -12.94 0.42 -16.37
C ARG A 641 -12.17 1.58 -15.77
N ARG A 642 -12.62 2.79 -16.02
CA ARG A 642 -11.99 3.99 -15.45
C ARG A 642 -12.45 4.22 -14.02
N ILE A 643 -13.72 3.95 -13.74
CA ILE A 643 -14.32 4.16 -12.42
C ILE A 643 -14.73 2.80 -11.89
N LEU A 644 -14.15 2.39 -10.78
CA LEU A 644 -14.55 1.13 -10.15
C LEU A 644 -15.91 1.31 -9.47
N TYR A 645 -16.71 0.26 -9.54
CA TYR A 645 -18.00 0.22 -8.86
C TYR A 645 -19.00 1.19 -9.48
N ASN A 646 -18.84 1.44 -10.78
CA ASN A 646 -19.68 2.42 -11.48
C ASN A 646 -21.15 2.01 -11.53
N ARG A 647 -21.47 0.72 -11.30
CA ARG A 647 -22.84 0.28 -11.12
C ARG A 647 -23.53 1.08 -10.01
N ALA A 648 -22.78 1.52 -8.98
CA ALA A 648 -23.35 2.25 -7.85
C ALA A 648 -23.81 3.66 -8.22
N SER A 649 -23.50 4.15 -9.43
CA SER A 649 -24.05 5.42 -9.87
C SER A 649 -25.52 5.35 -10.24
N ALA A 650 -26.08 4.11 -10.30
CA ALA A 650 -27.49 3.88 -10.52
C ALA A 650 -28.10 3.22 -9.29
N ASP A 651 -29.42 3.37 -9.12
CA ASP A 651 -30.15 2.75 -8.04
C ASP A 651 -30.33 1.24 -8.32
N PRO A 652 -30.92 0.46 -7.39
CA PRO A 652 -31.08 -0.97 -7.64
C PRO A 652 -31.88 -1.33 -8.88
N ASP A 653 -32.76 -0.44 -9.34
CA ASP A 653 -33.53 -0.68 -10.56
C ASP A 653 -32.76 -0.27 -11.81
N GLY A 654 -31.55 0.30 -11.67
CA GLY A 654 -30.75 0.70 -12.80
C GLY A 654 -30.94 2.13 -13.27
N ASN A 655 -31.76 2.90 -12.58
CA ASN A 655 -31.94 4.32 -12.90
C ASN A 655 -30.88 5.16 -12.20
N PRO A 656 -30.35 6.22 -12.83
CA PRO A 656 -29.41 7.07 -12.12
C PRO A 656 -29.99 7.60 -10.81
N TRP A 657 -29.19 7.62 -9.76
CA TRP A 657 -29.62 8.32 -8.53
C TRP A 657 -29.93 9.78 -8.83
N SER A 658 -29.18 10.34 -9.76
CA SER A 658 -29.30 11.74 -10.16
C SER A 658 -28.80 11.88 -11.58
N GLU A 659 -29.48 12.69 -12.38
CA GLU A 659 -29.03 12.97 -13.75
C GLU A 659 -27.69 13.70 -13.73
N ARG A 660 -27.45 14.52 -12.71
CA ARG A 660 -26.20 15.27 -12.58
C ARG A 660 -25.01 14.38 -12.29
N LYS A 661 -25.24 13.24 -11.60
CA LYS A 661 -24.16 12.39 -11.09
C LYS A 661 -24.28 10.95 -11.60
N ARG A 662 -24.55 10.79 -12.89
CA ARG A 662 -24.63 9.45 -13.47
C ARG A 662 -23.36 9.09 -14.22
N TYR A 663 -22.96 7.84 -14.15
CA TYR A 663 -21.89 7.29 -14.99
C TYR A 663 -22.42 6.20 -15.90
N VAL A 664 -23.06 5.18 -15.35
CA VAL A 664 -23.70 4.13 -16.14
C VAL A 664 -25.12 3.95 -15.63
N TRP A 665 -26.01 3.54 -16.54
CA TRP A 665 -27.40 3.29 -16.20
C TRP A 665 -27.97 2.26 -17.15
N TRP A 666 -29.09 1.64 -16.73
CA TRP A 666 -29.75 0.64 -17.54
C TRP A 666 -30.67 1.31 -18.54
N ASP A 667 -30.51 1.00 -19.83
CA ASP A 667 -31.36 1.50 -20.88
C ASP A 667 -32.36 0.39 -21.20
N ALA A 668 -33.59 0.52 -20.70
CA ALA A 668 -34.60 -0.51 -20.87
C ALA A 668 -35.02 -0.70 -22.32
N ASP A 669 -34.98 0.35 -23.12
CA ASP A 669 -35.33 0.25 -24.53
C ASP A 669 -34.31 -0.57 -25.31
N LYS A 670 -33.05 -0.43 -24.98
CA LYS A 670 -31.96 -1.19 -25.62
C LYS A 670 -31.70 -2.53 -24.96
N GLY A 671 -32.17 -2.71 -23.72
CA GLY A 671 -31.89 -3.92 -22.97
C GLY A 671 -30.41 -4.05 -22.59
N GLU A 672 -29.75 -2.93 -22.29
CA GLU A 672 -28.34 -2.96 -21.94
C GLU A 672 -27.94 -1.77 -21.07
N TRP A 673 -26.84 -1.95 -20.35
CA TRP A 673 -26.19 -0.84 -19.64
C TRP A 673 -25.52 0.09 -20.64
N THR A 674 -25.67 1.38 -20.41
CA THR A 674 -25.05 2.42 -21.22
C THR A 674 -24.43 3.47 -20.30
N GLY A 675 -23.68 4.40 -20.87
CA GLY A 675 -23.10 5.50 -20.09
C GLY A 675 -21.76 5.94 -20.61
N TYR A 676 -20.97 6.50 -19.70
CA TYR A 676 -19.72 7.20 -20.03
C TYR A 676 -18.48 6.36 -19.74
N ASP A 677 -18.64 5.18 -19.18
CA ASP A 677 -17.54 4.29 -18.86
C ASP A 677 -17.96 2.87 -19.22
N VAL A 678 -17.01 1.95 -19.21
CA VAL A 678 -17.31 0.52 -19.39
C VAL A 678 -18.09 0.06 -18.15
N PRO A 679 -19.30 -0.46 -18.36
CA PRO A 679 -20.08 -0.94 -17.20
C PRO A 679 -19.37 -2.05 -16.44
N ASP A 680 -19.59 -2.11 -15.14
CA ASP A 680 -18.98 -3.14 -14.30
C ASP A 680 -19.47 -4.54 -14.64
N PHE A 681 -20.65 -4.64 -15.23
CA PHE A 681 -21.29 -5.90 -15.54
C PHE A 681 -21.20 -6.22 -17.04
N GLU A 682 -21.52 -7.44 -17.37
CA GLU A 682 -21.86 -7.78 -18.73
C GLU A 682 -22.94 -6.78 -19.20
N LYS A 683 -22.72 -6.19 -20.36
CA LYS A 683 -23.54 -5.08 -20.83
C LYS A 683 -25.03 -5.41 -20.84
N THR A 684 -25.38 -6.67 -21.08
CA THR A 684 -26.80 -7.09 -21.21
C THR A 684 -27.36 -7.69 -19.91
N LYS A 685 -26.62 -7.66 -18.81
CA LYS A 685 -27.11 -8.20 -17.54
C LYS A 685 -28.05 -7.19 -16.88
N PRO A 686 -29.36 -7.49 -16.77
CA PRO A 686 -30.30 -6.49 -16.25
C PRO A 686 -30.17 -6.32 -14.72
N PRO A 687 -30.66 -5.21 -14.19
CA PRO A 687 -30.68 -5.03 -12.74
C PRO A 687 -31.43 -6.14 -11.98
N SER A 688 -32.38 -6.75 -12.63
CA SER A 688 -33.16 -7.82 -12.00
C SER A 688 -32.48 -9.20 -12.03
N TYR A 689 -31.29 -9.29 -12.65
CA TYR A 689 -30.59 -10.58 -12.71
C TYR A 689 -30.30 -11.11 -11.32
N ARG A 690 -30.63 -12.39 -11.11
CA ARG A 690 -30.26 -13.09 -9.88
C ARG A 690 -29.48 -14.35 -10.27
N PRO A 691 -28.30 -14.56 -9.65
CA PRO A 691 -27.47 -15.70 -10.06
C PRO A 691 -28.11 -17.04 -9.75
N PRO A 692 -27.94 -18.02 -10.65
CA PRO A 692 -28.37 -19.38 -10.35
C PRO A 692 -27.62 -19.94 -9.14
N ALA A 693 -28.21 -20.95 -8.53
CA ALA A 693 -27.55 -21.64 -7.41
C ALA A 693 -26.20 -22.18 -7.84
N GLY A 694 -25.19 -21.93 -7.04
CA GLY A 694 -23.85 -22.39 -7.31
C GLY A 694 -23.03 -21.53 -8.27
N ALA A 695 -23.62 -20.47 -8.83
CA ALA A 695 -22.87 -19.57 -9.69
C ALA A 695 -21.78 -18.85 -8.90
N SER A 696 -20.65 -18.61 -9.55
CA SER A 696 -19.51 -17.90 -8.94
C SER A 696 -18.88 -16.99 -9.98
N GLY A 697 -17.94 -16.17 -9.53
CA GLY A 697 -17.27 -15.20 -10.42
C GLY A 697 -18.28 -14.17 -10.94
N PRO A 698 -18.06 -13.64 -12.15
CA PRO A 698 -19.00 -12.66 -12.71
C PRO A 698 -20.45 -13.12 -12.80
N GLU A 699 -20.67 -14.41 -13.00
CA GLU A 699 -22.02 -14.95 -13.04
C GLU A 699 -22.69 -14.96 -11.68
N GLY A 700 -21.91 -14.98 -10.60
CA GLY A 700 -22.43 -14.95 -9.25
C GLY A 700 -22.83 -13.58 -8.75
N ILE A 701 -22.56 -12.53 -9.54
CA ILE A 701 -22.87 -11.15 -9.15
C ILE A 701 -24.30 -10.83 -9.57
N ALA A 702 -25.14 -10.45 -8.60
CA ALA A 702 -26.51 -10.02 -8.91
C ALA A 702 -26.49 -8.70 -9.68
N GLY A 703 -27.53 -8.46 -10.44
CA GLY A 703 -27.61 -7.25 -11.28
C GLY A 703 -27.65 -5.94 -10.51
N ASP A 704 -27.84 -6.02 -9.19
CA ASP A 704 -27.89 -4.83 -8.34
C ASP A 704 -26.77 -4.82 -7.29
N ASP A 705 -25.71 -5.61 -7.48
CA ASP A 705 -24.53 -5.62 -6.58
C ASP A 705 -23.40 -4.81 -7.21
N PRO A 706 -23.07 -3.62 -6.69
CA PRO A 706 -22.07 -2.79 -7.36
C PRO A 706 -20.62 -3.12 -7.02
N PHE A 707 -20.36 -3.77 -5.87
CA PHE A 707 -18.99 -4.01 -5.46
C PHE A 707 -18.51 -5.36 -5.99
N VAL A 708 -18.21 -5.38 -7.27
CA VAL A 708 -17.99 -6.59 -8.06
C VAL A 708 -16.74 -7.37 -7.65
N MET A 709 -15.86 -6.74 -6.87
CA MET A 709 -14.66 -7.41 -6.37
C MET A 709 -14.86 -7.97 -4.97
N GLN A 710 -15.94 -7.57 -4.24
CA GLN A 710 -16.19 -8.07 -2.89
C GLN A 710 -16.85 -9.45 -2.93
N GLY A 711 -16.55 -10.24 -1.91
CA GLY A 711 -17.09 -11.58 -1.80
C GLY A 711 -18.59 -11.64 -1.65
N ASP A 712 -19.21 -10.62 -1.07
CA ASP A 712 -20.67 -10.54 -0.89
C ASP A 712 -21.31 -9.47 -1.77
N GLY A 713 -20.54 -8.78 -2.59
CA GLY A 713 -21.05 -7.74 -3.48
C GLY A 713 -21.37 -6.41 -2.82
N LYS A 714 -21.01 -6.22 -1.57
CA LYS A 714 -21.38 -5.03 -0.80
C LYS A 714 -20.15 -4.25 -0.36
N GLY A 715 -20.34 -2.94 -0.14
CA GLY A 715 -19.32 -2.13 0.54
C GLY A 715 -19.36 -2.40 2.04
N TRP A 716 -18.20 -2.44 2.67
CA TRP A 716 -18.10 -2.84 4.07
C TRP A 716 -17.83 -1.67 4.98
N LEU A 717 -18.82 -1.34 5.81
CA LEU A 717 -18.63 -0.40 6.93
C LEU A 717 -17.96 -1.10 8.11
N TYR A 718 -18.22 -2.38 8.26
CA TYR A 718 -17.68 -3.26 9.28
C TYR A 718 -17.04 -4.44 8.54
N ALA A 719 -15.82 -4.78 8.90
CA ALA A 719 -15.06 -5.82 8.20
C ALA A 719 -14.97 -7.07 9.07
N PRO A 720 -15.79 -8.10 8.80
CA PRO A 720 -15.70 -9.34 9.58
C PRO A 720 -14.40 -10.12 9.31
N SER A 721 -13.69 -9.79 8.24
CA SER A 721 -12.41 -10.41 7.89
C SER A 721 -11.62 -9.45 7.01
N GLY A 722 -10.39 -9.84 6.66
CA GLY A 722 -9.59 -9.09 5.73
C GLY A 722 -8.67 -8.04 6.35
N VAL A 723 -8.77 -7.83 7.66
CA VAL A 723 -7.85 -6.98 8.40
C VAL A 723 -7.50 -7.65 9.73
N LEU A 724 -6.30 -7.39 10.22
CA LEU A 724 -5.78 -8.07 11.41
C LEU A 724 -5.99 -7.28 12.70
N ASP A 725 -6.27 -5.98 12.60
CA ASP A 725 -6.24 -5.09 13.75
C ASP A 725 -7.61 -4.54 14.14
N GLY A 726 -8.68 -5.15 13.65
CA GLY A 726 -10.02 -4.83 14.12
C GLY A 726 -11.03 -4.64 13.00
N PRO A 727 -12.28 -4.95 13.24
CA PRO A 727 -13.31 -4.81 12.20
C PRO A 727 -13.72 -3.37 11.94
N MET A 728 -13.34 -2.44 12.85
CA MET A 728 -13.62 -1.02 12.72
C MET A 728 -12.36 -0.22 13.08
N PRO A 729 -12.14 0.91 12.41
CA PRO A 729 -11.00 1.76 12.76
C PRO A 729 -11.14 2.33 14.18
N THR A 730 -10.02 2.39 14.90
CA THR A 730 -9.96 2.89 16.27
C THR A 730 -8.74 3.79 16.39
N HIS A 731 -8.89 4.94 17.05
CA HIS A 731 -7.73 5.79 17.30
C HIS A 731 -6.80 5.16 18.32
N TYR A 732 -5.56 4.97 17.92
CA TYR A 732 -4.43 4.66 18.81
C TYR A 732 -3.35 5.69 18.57
N GLU A 733 -2.56 5.96 19.61
CA GLU A 733 -1.42 6.85 19.47
C GLU A 733 -0.32 6.17 18.66
N PRO A 734 0.55 6.94 17.99
CA PRO A 734 1.75 6.37 17.38
C PRO A 734 2.57 5.58 18.39
N VAL A 735 3.41 4.69 17.90
CA VAL A 735 4.22 3.83 18.76
C VAL A 735 5.10 4.67 19.69
N GLU A 736 5.67 5.76 19.18
CA GLU A 736 6.36 6.74 20.01
C GLU A 736 5.55 8.04 19.99
N SER A 737 5.02 8.43 21.14
CA SER A 737 4.16 9.61 21.25
C SER A 737 4.41 10.33 22.55
N PRO A 738 4.41 11.66 22.54
CA PRO A 738 4.47 12.41 23.79
C PRO A 738 3.11 12.57 24.48
N VAL A 739 2.06 11.97 23.90
CA VAL A 739 0.67 12.16 24.34
C VAL A 739 0.10 10.81 24.78
N ARG A 740 -0.54 10.79 25.94
CA ARG A 740 -1.31 9.63 26.38
C ARG A 740 -2.60 9.55 25.57
N ASN A 741 -2.99 8.34 25.17
CA ASN A 741 -4.21 8.16 24.37
C ASN A 741 -5.41 8.75 25.14
N PRO A 742 -6.06 9.82 24.65
CA PRO A 742 -7.18 10.40 25.37
C PRO A 742 -8.47 9.58 25.30
N LEU A 743 -8.53 8.59 24.41
CA LEU A 743 -9.76 7.81 24.19
C LEU A 743 -9.77 6.50 24.97
N TYR A 744 -8.62 5.82 25.08
CA TYR A 744 -8.58 4.47 25.65
C TYR A 744 -7.36 4.28 26.53
N GLY A 745 -7.45 3.31 27.44
CA GLY A 745 -6.30 2.88 28.22
C GLY A 745 -5.21 2.27 27.36
N GLN A 746 -5.59 1.64 26.25
CA GLN A 746 -4.60 1.10 25.31
C GLN A 746 -3.97 2.26 24.54
N GLN A 747 -2.63 2.36 24.64
CA GLN A 747 -1.89 3.49 24.09
C GLN A 747 -1.73 3.38 22.57
N ALA A 748 -1.05 2.34 22.09
CA ALA A 748 -0.75 2.16 20.67
C ALA A 748 -1.50 0.94 20.13
N ASN A 749 -1.53 0.78 18.81
CA ASN A 749 -2.18 -0.36 18.17
C ASN A 749 -1.69 -1.66 18.83
N PRO A 750 -2.57 -2.44 19.47
CA PRO A 750 -2.10 -3.63 20.20
C PRO A 750 -1.53 -4.70 19.29
N THR A 751 -1.86 -4.69 18.02
CA THR A 751 -1.37 -5.69 17.06
C THR A 751 -0.21 -5.17 16.21
N ARG A 752 0.30 -3.96 16.49
CA ARG A 752 1.45 -3.43 15.74
C ARG A 752 2.60 -4.42 15.76
N LYS A 753 3.36 -4.47 14.67
CA LYS A 753 4.46 -5.40 14.59
C LYS A 753 5.78 -4.71 14.92
N MET A 754 6.50 -5.27 15.87
CA MET A 754 7.79 -4.76 16.31
C MET A 754 8.75 -5.93 16.45
N TYR A 755 9.97 -5.76 15.97
CA TYR A 755 10.97 -6.81 16.01
C TYR A 755 11.89 -6.62 17.20
N ALA A 756 12.01 -7.65 18.03
CA ALA A 756 12.93 -7.65 19.18
C ALA A 756 14.34 -8.00 18.68
N HIS A 757 15.05 -6.97 18.20
CA HIS A 757 16.39 -7.13 17.65
C HIS A 757 17.28 -6.03 18.22
N PRO A 758 18.56 -6.33 18.55
CA PRO A 758 19.43 -5.31 19.18
C PRO A 758 19.58 -4.02 18.38
N VAL A 759 19.46 -4.07 17.05
CA VAL A 759 19.59 -2.86 16.24
C VAL A 759 18.39 -1.92 16.40
N ASN A 760 17.23 -2.47 16.82
CA ASN A 760 15.99 -1.69 16.84
C ASN A 760 15.70 -1.17 18.25
N SER A 761 15.78 0.14 18.43
CA SER A 761 15.62 0.81 19.71
C SER A 761 14.32 1.63 19.77
N VAL A 762 13.23 1.04 19.29
CA VAL A 762 11.92 1.67 19.42
C VAL A 762 11.47 1.56 20.88
N ASN A 763 11.05 2.67 21.44
CA ASN A 763 10.66 2.71 22.85
C ASN A 763 9.18 3.07 23.02
N PRO A 764 8.35 2.10 23.41
CA PRO A 764 6.94 2.36 23.69
C PRO A 764 6.70 2.75 25.16
N SER A 765 7.65 3.41 25.79
CA SER A 765 7.53 3.83 27.20
C SER A 765 6.34 4.74 27.39
N PRO A 766 5.81 4.81 28.63
CA PRO A 766 4.69 5.73 28.90
C PRO A 766 4.99 7.15 28.42
N PRO A 767 4.02 7.81 27.82
CA PRO A 767 4.27 9.13 27.21
C PRO A 767 4.83 10.18 28.17
N GLN A 768 4.46 10.12 29.44
CA GLN A 768 4.94 11.09 30.42
C GLN A 768 6.46 10.99 30.59
N GLU A 769 6.99 9.77 30.60
CA GLU A 769 8.45 9.56 30.72
C GLU A 769 9.14 9.87 29.40
N HIS A 770 8.58 9.38 28.30
CA HIS A 770 9.14 9.56 26.98
C HIS A 770 9.25 11.04 26.62
N SER A 771 8.22 11.82 26.90
CA SER A 771 8.19 13.24 26.51
C SER A 771 9.16 14.11 27.30
N GLN A 772 9.70 13.61 28.40
CA GLN A 772 10.74 14.36 29.13
C GLN A 772 12.06 14.34 28.36
N VAL A 773 12.27 13.37 27.51
CA VAL A 773 13.52 13.24 26.74
C VAL A 773 13.30 13.59 25.26
N PHE A 774 12.17 13.16 24.69
CA PHE A 774 11.83 13.41 23.29
C PHE A 774 10.50 14.15 23.21
N PRO A 775 10.50 15.46 23.49
CA PRO A 775 9.23 16.20 23.66
C PRO A 775 8.55 16.60 22.36
N TYR A 776 9.25 16.55 21.22
CA TYR A 776 8.73 17.12 19.97
C TYR A 776 8.36 16.03 19.01
N VAL A 777 7.29 16.28 18.25
CA VAL A 777 6.86 15.38 17.17
C VAL A 777 7.57 15.82 15.89
N PHE A 778 8.15 14.88 15.14
CA PHE A 778 8.68 15.21 13.83
C PHE A 778 7.92 14.44 12.75
N THR A 779 7.79 15.06 11.60
CA THR A 779 7.19 14.45 10.43
C THR A 779 8.02 14.79 9.20
N VAL A 780 7.84 14.01 8.14
CA VAL A 780 8.59 14.21 6.90
C VAL A 780 7.64 14.21 5.71
N SER A 781 8.00 14.98 4.69
CA SER A 781 7.26 14.92 3.43
C SER A 781 8.14 15.37 2.26
N ARG A 782 7.50 15.59 1.13
CA ARG A 782 8.18 15.86 -0.15
C ARG A 782 8.15 17.34 -0.49
N LEU A 783 9.16 17.73 -1.27
CA LEU A 783 9.24 19.03 -1.89
C LEU A 783 9.15 18.87 -3.41
N THR A 784 8.84 19.95 -4.11
CA THR A 784 8.77 19.94 -5.58
C THR A 784 10.13 19.62 -6.19
N GLU A 785 11.18 20.12 -5.60
CA GLU A 785 12.51 20.16 -6.21
C GLU A 785 13.24 18.82 -6.20
N HIS A 786 12.87 17.94 -5.27
CA HIS A 786 13.57 16.65 -5.17
C HIS A 786 12.58 15.48 -5.28
N HIS A 787 13.10 14.33 -5.74
CA HIS A 787 12.32 13.14 -6.00
C HIS A 787 12.73 12.01 -5.06
N THR A 788 11.76 11.45 -4.36
CA THR A 788 11.92 10.30 -3.45
C THR A 788 13.10 10.51 -2.47
N ALA A 789 14.02 9.53 -2.38
CA ALA A 789 15.19 9.67 -1.50
C ALA A 789 16.21 10.70 -2.00
N GLY A 790 15.99 11.26 -3.19
CA GLY A 790 16.73 12.39 -3.68
C GLY A 790 17.96 12.09 -4.51
N ALA A 791 18.39 10.84 -4.59
CA ALA A 791 19.66 10.53 -5.26
C ALA A 791 19.69 11.03 -6.70
N MET A 792 18.63 10.79 -7.47
CA MET A 792 18.56 11.24 -8.86
C MET A 792 18.52 12.77 -8.97
N SER A 793 17.64 13.39 -8.18
CA SER A 793 17.45 14.85 -8.30
C SER A 793 18.63 15.63 -7.74
N ARG A 794 19.33 15.08 -6.73
CA ARG A 794 20.51 15.77 -6.17
C ARG A 794 21.71 15.74 -7.12
N THR A 795 21.67 14.95 -8.20
CA THR A 795 22.69 14.98 -9.24
C THR A 795 22.32 15.89 -10.41
N VAL A 796 21.14 16.50 -10.41
CA VAL A 796 20.69 17.42 -11.45
C VAL A 796 20.94 18.84 -10.98
N SER A 797 21.89 19.54 -11.63
CA SER A 797 22.37 20.81 -11.09
C SER A 797 21.30 21.88 -10.87
N PRO A 798 20.31 22.08 -11.78
CA PRO A 798 19.28 23.07 -11.45
C PRO A 798 18.46 22.73 -10.21
N LEU A 799 18.17 21.43 -10.00
CA LEU A 799 17.38 21.03 -8.84
C LEU A 799 18.23 21.15 -7.55
N ALA A 800 19.50 20.78 -7.64
CA ALA A 800 20.42 20.92 -6.52
C ALA A 800 20.58 22.39 -6.14
N GLU A 801 20.62 23.28 -7.13
CA GLU A 801 20.72 24.71 -6.87
C GLU A 801 19.46 25.26 -6.19
N LEU A 802 18.27 24.79 -6.63
CA LEU A 802 17.01 25.26 -6.06
C LEU A 802 16.81 24.79 -4.62
N GLN A 803 17.31 23.60 -4.28
CA GLN A 803 17.15 23.07 -2.92
C GLN A 803 18.45 22.41 -2.47
N PRO A 804 19.40 23.23 -2.01
CA PRO A 804 20.79 22.74 -1.81
C PRO A 804 21.10 22.12 -0.45
N GLU A 805 20.23 22.26 0.56
CA GLU A 805 20.59 21.90 1.92
C GLU A 805 19.48 21.16 2.65
N MET A 806 19.88 20.22 3.49
CA MET A 806 18.97 19.62 4.47
C MET A 806 18.57 20.68 5.49
N PHE A 807 17.26 20.75 5.81
CA PHE A 807 16.79 21.74 6.76
C PHE A 807 15.65 21.18 7.60
N VAL A 808 15.43 21.84 8.75
CA VAL A 808 14.30 21.53 9.62
C VAL A 808 13.45 22.78 9.74
N GLU A 809 12.13 22.64 9.53
CA GLU A 809 11.20 23.73 9.77
C GLU A 809 10.72 23.68 11.21
N VAL A 810 10.74 24.83 11.86
CA VAL A 810 10.27 24.99 13.25
C VAL A 810 9.43 26.25 13.33
N SER A 811 8.45 26.25 14.25
CA SER A 811 7.65 27.43 14.49
C SER A 811 8.49 28.51 15.18
N PRO A 812 8.08 29.78 15.06
CA PRO A 812 8.75 30.83 15.83
C PRO A 812 8.72 30.60 17.34
N GLU A 813 7.60 30.02 17.84
CA GLU A 813 7.47 29.73 19.26
C GLU A 813 8.50 28.70 19.72
N LEU A 814 8.63 27.61 18.97
CA LEU A 814 9.61 26.59 19.34
C LEU A 814 11.03 27.14 19.23
N ALA A 815 11.31 27.92 18.17
CA ALA A 815 12.62 28.51 17.99
C ALA A 815 12.99 29.38 19.19
N GLY A 816 12.01 30.16 19.70
CA GLY A 816 12.25 30.99 20.89
C GLY A 816 12.49 30.15 22.14
N GLU A 817 11.71 29.09 22.35
CA GLU A 817 11.85 28.25 23.53
C GLU A 817 13.21 27.53 23.59
N VAL A 818 13.67 27.06 22.44
CA VAL A 818 14.90 26.24 22.38
C VAL A 818 16.13 27.09 22.14
N GLY A 819 15.96 28.30 21.58
CA GLY A 819 17.08 29.17 21.25
C GLY A 819 17.66 28.87 19.86
N LEU A 820 16.80 28.54 18.90
CA LEU A 820 17.23 28.26 17.53
C LEU A 820 17.23 29.55 16.71
N ALA A 821 18.29 29.76 15.95
CA ALA A 821 18.41 30.93 15.08
C ALA A 821 18.02 30.51 13.63
N HIS A 822 17.25 31.38 12.99
CA HIS A 822 16.90 31.16 11.58
C HIS A 822 18.21 31.07 10.75
N LEU A 823 18.29 30.02 9.92
CA LEU A 823 19.45 29.69 9.09
C LEU A 823 20.68 29.24 9.90
N GLY A 824 20.54 29.11 11.21
CA GLY A 824 21.58 28.48 12.03
C GLY A 824 21.46 26.96 11.94
N TRP A 825 22.32 26.27 12.68
CA TRP A 825 22.30 24.80 12.72
C TRP A 825 21.51 24.31 13.92
N ALA A 826 20.85 23.20 13.73
CA ALA A 826 20.27 22.41 14.82
C ALA A 826 20.59 20.95 14.62
N HIS A 827 20.56 20.20 15.72
CA HIS A 827 20.62 18.75 15.62
C HIS A 827 19.38 18.18 16.30
N LEU A 828 18.91 17.06 15.73
CA LEU A 828 17.71 16.38 16.20
C LEU A 828 18.13 14.99 16.66
N VAL A 829 17.63 14.59 17.84
CA VAL A 829 18.00 13.32 18.44
C VAL A 829 16.73 12.51 18.66
N SER A 830 16.70 11.27 18.14
CA SER A 830 15.64 10.32 18.43
C SER A 830 16.19 9.18 19.29
N GLY A 831 15.36 8.18 19.51
CA GLY A 831 15.79 7.03 20.32
C GLY A 831 16.91 6.19 19.72
N ARG A 832 17.34 6.47 18.48
CA ARG A 832 18.33 5.64 17.79
C ARG A 832 19.37 6.43 16.98
N ALA A 833 19.16 7.72 16.76
CA ALA A 833 20.06 8.45 15.87
C ALA A 833 20.05 9.93 16.18
N VAL A 834 21.08 10.62 15.68
CA VAL A 834 21.12 12.08 15.68
C VAL A 834 21.49 12.55 14.28
N ILE A 835 20.78 13.58 13.80
CA ILE A 835 21.07 14.23 12.52
C ILE A 835 21.18 15.72 12.73
N GLU A 836 21.76 16.42 11.74
CA GLU A 836 21.82 17.88 11.77
C GLU A 836 21.15 18.48 10.55
N ALA A 837 20.68 19.71 10.69
CA ALA A 837 20.00 20.41 9.61
C ALA A 837 20.06 21.92 9.87
N LYS A 838 19.97 22.69 8.79
CA LYS A 838 19.77 24.14 8.91
C LYS A 838 18.37 24.43 9.43
N VAL A 839 18.22 25.46 10.21
CA VAL A 839 16.92 25.83 10.80
C VAL A 839 16.18 26.78 9.88
N LEU A 840 14.96 26.46 9.53
CA LEU A 840 14.04 27.39 8.86
C LEU A 840 12.92 27.71 9.84
N VAL A 841 12.95 28.92 10.39
CA VAL A 841 11.87 29.36 11.29
C VAL A 841 10.72 29.85 10.42
N THR A 842 9.52 29.28 10.61
CA THR A 842 8.44 29.55 9.68
C THR A 842 7.09 29.33 10.35
N ASP A 843 6.09 30.09 9.89
CA ASP A 843 4.70 29.94 10.33
C ASP A 843 3.99 28.77 9.68
N ARG A 844 4.67 27.99 8.84
CA ARG A 844 4.07 26.79 8.23
C ARG A 844 3.74 25.72 9.25
N LEU A 845 4.36 25.81 10.42
CA LEU A 845 4.06 24.93 11.55
C LEU A 845 3.60 25.81 12.71
N THR A 846 2.54 25.36 13.38
CA THR A 846 2.03 26.06 14.55
C THR A 846 1.98 25.10 15.73
N PRO A 847 2.24 25.61 16.95
CA PRO A 847 2.03 24.77 18.14
C PRO A 847 0.57 24.33 18.23
N LEU A 848 0.38 23.08 18.64
CA LEU A 848 -0.98 22.52 18.75
C LEU A 848 -1.34 22.37 20.22
N ARG A 849 -2.58 22.66 20.54
CA ARG A 849 -3.10 22.44 21.91
C ARG A 849 -3.78 21.06 21.90
N VAL A 850 -3.14 20.11 22.58
CA VAL A 850 -3.55 18.70 22.59
C VAL A 850 -3.69 18.28 24.06
N ASP A 851 -4.90 17.85 24.42
CA ASP A 851 -5.21 17.39 25.77
C ASP A 851 -4.70 18.37 26.84
N GLY A 852 -4.92 19.68 26.59
CA GLY A 852 -4.56 20.72 27.54
C GLY A 852 -3.10 21.12 27.53
N ARG A 853 -2.26 20.51 26.68
CA ARG A 853 -0.83 20.80 26.62
C ARG A 853 -0.48 21.37 25.25
N VAL A 854 0.62 22.10 25.18
CA VAL A 854 1.16 22.56 23.90
C VAL A 854 2.11 21.48 23.36
N ILE A 855 1.86 21.02 22.14
CA ILE A 855 2.69 20.05 21.44
C ILE A 855 3.30 20.75 20.23
N HIS A 856 4.62 20.71 20.13
CA HIS A 856 5.33 21.25 18.98
C HIS A 856 5.60 20.16 17.97
N GLN A 857 5.43 20.50 16.69
CA GLN A 857 5.80 19.61 15.57
C GLN A 857 6.90 20.29 14.77
N VAL A 858 7.86 19.49 14.29
CA VAL A 858 8.89 19.95 13.37
C VAL A 858 8.82 19.13 12.10
N TRP A 859 9.31 19.69 11.00
CA TRP A 859 9.20 19.06 9.68
C TRP A 859 10.56 18.98 9.01
N LEU A 860 10.80 17.86 8.33
CA LEU A 860 12.04 17.61 7.61
C LEU A 860 11.71 17.14 6.18
N PRO A 861 12.48 17.59 5.17
CA PRO A 861 12.41 16.95 3.87
C PRO A 861 13.14 15.61 3.92
N TYR A 862 12.58 14.62 3.22
CA TYR A 862 13.19 13.30 3.30
C TYR A 862 14.15 13.00 2.13
N HIS A 863 14.54 14.01 1.39
CA HIS A 863 15.23 13.89 0.10
C HIS A 863 16.75 13.89 0.20
N PHE A 864 17.34 13.78 1.38
CA PHE A 864 18.77 13.99 1.53
C PHE A 864 19.53 12.72 1.91
N GLY A 865 20.80 12.70 1.55
CA GLY A 865 21.73 11.62 1.75
C GLY A 865 23.15 12.10 1.50
N PHE A 866 24.09 11.15 1.42
CA PHE A 866 25.52 11.50 1.40
C PHE A 866 26.14 11.46 -0.01
N GLU A 867 25.33 11.29 -1.07
CA GLU A 867 25.82 11.32 -2.46
C GLU A 867 25.12 12.42 -3.24
N GLY A 868 25.74 12.89 -4.32
CA GLY A 868 25.17 13.89 -5.22
C GLY A 868 25.91 15.21 -5.17
N LEU A 869 25.42 16.18 -5.91
CA LEU A 869 25.99 17.54 -5.92
C LEU A 869 25.72 18.27 -4.62
N VAL A 870 24.63 17.94 -3.97
CA VAL A 870 24.29 18.47 -2.64
C VAL A 870 23.97 17.29 -1.73
N THR A 871 24.34 17.39 -0.47
CA THR A 871 24.21 16.29 0.48
C THR A 871 23.66 16.80 1.81
N GLY A 872 23.26 15.87 2.67
CA GLY A 872 22.78 16.15 4.01
C GLY A 872 22.44 14.87 4.72
N ASP A 873 22.23 14.96 6.02
CA ASP A 873 21.82 13.80 6.81
C ASP A 873 20.42 13.33 6.37
N SER A 874 20.17 12.04 6.53
CA SER A 874 18.89 11.46 6.15
C SER A 874 17.90 11.52 7.31
N ALA A 875 16.71 12.07 7.05
CA ALA A 875 15.65 12.08 8.06
C ALA A 875 15.23 10.64 8.45
N ASN A 876 15.44 9.68 7.55
CA ASN A 876 15.08 8.28 7.81
C ASN A 876 15.95 7.63 8.90
N ASP A 877 17.09 8.22 9.22
CA ASP A 877 17.88 7.71 10.33
C ASP A 877 17.20 7.88 11.67
N LEU A 878 16.29 8.86 11.78
CA LEU A 878 15.58 9.10 13.05
C LEU A 878 14.48 8.08 13.34
N PHE A 879 13.98 7.36 12.34
CA PHE A 879 12.88 6.42 12.53
C PHE A 879 13.38 5.04 12.96
N GLY A 880 12.58 4.36 13.81
CA GLY A 880 12.79 2.96 14.14
C GLY A 880 11.96 2.04 13.25
N ILE A 881 11.96 0.75 13.59
CA ILE A 881 11.18 -0.26 12.88
C ILE A 881 9.97 -0.60 13.72
N SER A 882 8.82 -0.07 13.34
CA SER A 882 7.51 -0.44 13.87
C SER A 882 6.54 -0.41 12.71
N LEU A 883 5.69 -1.41 12.60
CA LEU A 883 4.99 -1.70 11.37
C LEU A 883 3.50 -1.90 11.60
N ASP A 884 2.72 -1.57 10.55
CA ASP A 884 1.32 -1.94 10.47
C ASP A 884 1.23 -3.46 10.36
N PRO A 885 0.41 -4.12 11.17
CA PRO A 885 0.38 -5.58 11.17
C PRO A 885 -0.20 -6.18 9.88
N ASN A 886 -1.03 -5.43 9.19
CA ASN A 886 -1.71 -5.96 8.00
C ASN A 886 -0.76 -6.13 6.81
N VAL A 887 0.20 -5.21 6.66
CA VAL A 887 1.03 -5.19 5.44
C VAL A 887 2.50 -4.94 5.70
N LEU A 888 2.92 -4.81 6.95
CA LEU A 888 4.33 -4.63 7.31
C LEU A 888 4.94 -3.34 6.75
N ILE A 889 4.11 -2.30 6.63
CA ILE A 889 4.60 -0.98 6.24
C ILE A 889 5.05 -0.22 7.49
N GLN A 890 6.15 0.52 7.36
CA GLN A 890 6.74 1.20 8.48
C GLN A 890 5.96 2.45 8.91
N GLU A 891 6.07 2.79 10.20
CA GLU A 891 5.56 4.07 10.71
C GLU A 891 6.65 5.11 10.52
N SER A 892 6.56 5.89 9.46
CA SER A 892 7.59 6.87 9.11
C SER A 892 7.01 8.22 8.70
N LYS A 893 5.81 8.54 9.22
CA LYS A 893 5.25 9.88 9.08
C LYS A 893 5.08 10.56 10.43
N VAL A 894 5.46 9.88 11.51
CA VAL A 894 5.43 10.45 12.84
C VAL A 894 6.52 9.79 13.67
N GLY A 895 7.26 10.60 14.40
CA GLY A 895 8.25 10.14 15.36
C GLY A 895 8.44 11.21 16.42
N THR A 896 9.26 10.92 17.41
CA THR A 896 9.56 11.87 18.49
C THR A 896 11.04 12.16 18.53
N CYS A 897 11.39 13.38 18.92
CA CYS A 897 12.78 13.81 18.98
C CYS A 897 12.96 14.94 19.99
N ASP A 898 14.22 15.18 20.32
CA ASP A 898 14.66 16.43 20.91
C ASP A 898 15.30 17.26 19.80
N VAL A 899 15.31 18.59 19.95
CA VAL A 899 15.91 19.51 18.98
C VAL A 899 16.78 20.49 19.77
N ARG A 900 18.07 20.61 19.40
CA ARG A 900 19.00 21.49 20.12
C ARG A 900 19.78 22.35 19.13
N PRO A 901 20.18 23.59 19.57
CA PRO A 901 20.97 24.42 18.67
C PRO A 901 22.37 23.85 18.48
N GLY A 902 22.93 24.11 17.30
CA GLY A 902 24.28 23.73 16.96
C GLY A 902 24.36 22.45 16.15
N ARG A 903 25.57 22.18 15.68
CA ARG A 903 25.81 21.00 14.87
C ARG A 903 25.93 19.76 15.75
N ARG A 904 25.63 18.61 15.17
CA ARG A 904 25.79 17.34 15.87
C ARG A 904 27.30 17.01 16.05
N PRO A 905 27.63 16.16 17.01
CA PRO A 905 28.99 15.63 17.07
C PRO A 905 29.32 14.80 15.82
N THR A 906 30.62 14.57 15.63
CA THR A 906 31.13 13.73 14.56
C THR A 906 31.91 12.57 15.16
N GLY A 907 32.07 11.50 14.36
CA GLY A 907 32.84 10.35 14.79
C GLY A 907 32.17 9.63 15.95
N PRO A 908 32.97 8.95 16.79
CA PRO A 908 32.42 8.18 17.93
C PRO A 908 31.59 9.01 18.90
N ALA A 909 31.86 10.31 19.03
CA ALA A 909 31.09 11.17 19.93
C ALA A 909 29.61 11.24 19.54
N LEU A 910 29.30 11.00 18.26
CA LEU A 910 27.88 10.92 17.83
C LEU A 910 27.18 9.74 18.51
N LEU A 911 27.86 8.60 18.59
CA LEU A 911 27.29 7.41 19.25
C LEU A 911 27.16 7.64 20.76
N ASP A 912 28.09 8.38 21.37
CA ASP A 912 28.00 8.71 22.79
C ASP A 912 26.75 9.57 23.07
N LEU A 913 26.45 10.51 22.19
CA LEU A 913 25.25 11.34 22.35
C LEU A 913 23.97 10.50 22.26
N VAL A 914 23.92 9.61 21.28
CA VAL A 914 22.75 8.70 21.17
C VAL A 914 22.61 7.85 22.43
N ALA A 915 23.72 7.28 22.92
CA ALA A 915 23.70 6.45 24.11
C ALA A 915 23.24 7.24 25.34
N ASP A 916 23.64 8.51 25.44
CA ASP A 916 23.20 9.35 26.56
C ASP A 916 21.68 9.53 26.55
N TYR A 917 21.12 9.83 25.38
CA TYR A 917 19.67 10.00 25.28
C TYR A 917 18.93 8.69 25.56
N GLN A 918 19.49 7.55 25.10
CA GLN A 918 18.89 6.25 25.37
C GLN A 918 18.86 5.96 26.89
N ARG A 919 19.98 6.25 27.60
CA ARG A 919 20.01 6.08 29.05
C ARG A 919 18.97 6.95 29.73
N ARG A 920 18.88 8.22 29.35
CA ARG A 920 17.90 9.15 29.93
C ARG A 920 16.45 8.68 29.68
N ALA A 921 16.19 8.06 28.54
CA ALA A 921 14.86 7.59 28.18
C ALA A 921 14.57 6.16 28.65
N GLY A 922 15.56 5.50 29.24
CA GLY A 922 15.36 4.11 29.67
C GLY A 922 15.26 3.12 28.53
N ILE A 923 15.85 3.44 27.39
CA ILE A 923 15.80 2.56 26.21
C ILE A 923 16.92 1.54 26.29
N SER A 924 16.55 0.26 26.15
CA SER A 924 17.52 -0.83 26.00
C SER A 924 17.34 -1.44 24.63
N PRO A 925 18.42 -1.50 23.82
CA PRO A 925 18.28 -2.09 22.48
C PRO A 925 17.69 -3.48 22.51
N GLY A 926 16.76 -3.75 21.62
CA GLY A 926 16.11 -5.04 21.55
C GLY A 926 14.97 -5.25 22.53
N GLN A 927 14.70 -4.26 23.38
CA GLN A 927 13.60 -4.32 24.34
C GLN A 927 12.37 -3.61 23.77
N HIS A 928 11.30 -4.31 23.60
CA HIS A 928 10.03 -3.76 23.14
C HIS A 928 8.89 -4.48 23.85
N ALA A 929 7.89 -3.74 24.21
CA ALA A 929 6.73 -4.35 24.86
C ALA A 929 5.46 -3.90 24.16
N PRO A 930 4.64 -4.82 23.69
CA PRO A 930 4.92 -6.24 23.48
C PRO A 930 5.70 -6.46 22.18
N ALA A 931 6.64 -7.34 22.23
CA ALA A 931 7.35 -7.73 21.02
C ALA A 931 6.50 -8.76 20.29
N VAL A 932 6.29 -8.53 19.03
CA VAL A 932 5.74 -9.56 18.16
C VAL A 932 6.93 -10.10 17.39
N THR A 933 7.40 -11.23 17.80
CA THR A 933 8.53 -11.86 17.14
C THR A 933 8.03 -12.67 15.96
N THR A 934 8.81 -12.67 14.92
CA THR A 934 8.53 -13.48 13.76
C THR A 934 9.63 -14.51 13.57
N ASP A 935 10.08 -15.07 14.67
CA ASP A 935 11.08 -16.12 14.61
C ASP A 935 10.40 -17.41 14.17
N ASP A 936 10.01 -17.42 12.93
CA ASP A 936 9.26 -18.53 12.38
C ASP A 936 10.14 -19.74 12.12
N GLU A 937 11.43 -19.51 12.03
CA GLU A 937 12.34 -20.64 11.83
C GLU A 937 12.28 -21.62 13.00
N GLY A 938 12.15 -21.07 14.20
CA GLY A 938 12.01 -21.91 15.39
C GLY A 938 10.72 -22.70 15.41
N LYS A 939 9.65 -22.09 14.93
CA LYS A 939 8.36 -22.76 14.86
C LYS A 939 8.34 -23.85 13.78
N GLU A 940 9.05 -23.58 12.67
CA GLU A 940 9.11 -24.55 11.58
C GLU A 940 9.84 -25.82 12.01
N HIS A 941 10.90 -25.67 12.76
CA HIS A 941 11.68 -26.83 13.21
C HIS A 941 10.93 -27.65 14.24
N GLY A 942 10.03 -27.02 14.99
CA GLY A 942 9.21 -27.73 15.95
C GLY A 942 8.04 -28.48 15.34
N ALA A 943 7.68 -28.15 14.11
CA ALA A 943 6.55 -28.78 13.44
C ALA A 943 6.94 -29.96 12.53
N SER A 944 8.23 -30.23 12.35
CA SER A 944 8.68 -31.30 11.47
C SER A 944 8.82 -32.65 12.17
#